data_3212489d30e0ac478bc787a4efd98ba7
#
_entry.id   3212489d30e0ac478bc787a4efd98ba7
#
_cell.length_a   1.000
_cell.length_b   1.000
_cell.length_c   1.000
_cell.angle_alpha   90.00
_cell.angle_beta   90.00
_cell.angle_gamma   90.00
#
_symmetry.space_group_name_H-M   'P 1'
#
loop_
_entity.id
_entity.type
_entity.pdbx_description
1 polymer ?
#
loop_
_entity_poly.entity_id
_entity_poly.type
_entity_poly.pdbx_seq_one_letter_code
_entity_poly.pdbx_strand_id
1 'polypeptide(L)'
;MKKNIGLWGASLLVVAGLLGSCAEQKAPEDTYRAEVVRTSFGIPHITADDFGSLGFGEGFVAAEDHVCNIAHSIVVARGERALYHGVGEKNKHLMSDMVIRALGIPANAAEDFAAQSKENQQWITGYTEGYNKYIREVGVDNITSWCKGADWVREITPEDLFSRFQVLAQTAPRVAGMIVSAKPPADKADAAALEVPVQTFAEMADDLRASQMGSNGWAFGKDRTENGRGMLLGNPHYPWTGTSRFWEKHLIIPGKMNIYGAHLIGAPGVAIGFNENIGWTHTVSNSERVVFYKLDLVPGDPTSYYYDGEPRKMTARKMTISVKGEDGTVTEQEQSVWFSHYGPMVSLPNAPWTEKQALTMRDANAGNQNLLDQWKAMDLAQDMDAFKDAHRKWNALPWVNTMATSKDGRAVFIDGSNVGRLSAEAIALWQERTKSDPLTGEFFNGMGLILLDGSDSQFEWQAHPEARVPGIVPYVEQPKYDRSDYIFNANDSHWLTHVEEPLNGYSPLFGSEQAARSLRTRINAKLVSDTSPDGPAGVDGKFSLKEMQQALFSNRSLTAELLLDEVVAACTKVTSVIVDGEEVDLAGACTALKGYNKHLDLDSTGAVLFREWITQYKYTETFKNDKLFKLAFDPADPVNTPRGLADEGLALKNLAKAVQVMTRAGLALDSSLGEAQFVYRGADRIAVHGGENAEGIANIMAQRIYDTQAHQQRGAKVEGSKMLTDKGYLVTHGASFLLSLSYTDDGPVAEAFLTYGQSGDPTSVHYTDQTKLFSQKQWRPVRFTKQDIAKDMKSSRVLTGPRK
;
A
#
# COMPACT_ATOMS: atom_id res chain seq x y z
N MET A 1 -52.52 86.29 35.26
CA MET A 1 -51.89 87.05 34.20
C MET A 1 -51.04 86.12 33.35
N LYS A 2 -51.24 86.26 32.10
CA LYS A 2 -50.66 85.52 30.99
C LYS A 2 -49.11 85.50 31.00
N LYS A 3 -48.48 84.47 30.57
CA LYS A 3 -47.47 84.48 29.44
C LYS A 3 -47.08 83.08 29.01
N ASN A 4 -47.23 82.89 27.74
CA ASN A 4 -46.71 81.79 26.89
C ASN A 4 -45.18 81.65 26.88
N ILE A 5 -44.62 80.47 26.88
CA ILE A 5 -43.31 80.19 26.30
C ILE A 5 -43.32 78.81 25.60
N GLY A 6 -42.75 78.80 24.36
CA GLY A 6 -42.90 77.78 23.34
C GLY A 6 -42.13 76.50 23.53
N LEU A 7 -42.61 75.54 22.82
CA LEU A 7 -42.00 74.20 22.56
C LEU A 7 -40.78 74.33 21.65
N TRP A 8 -39.69 73.71 22.08
CA TRP A 8 -38.65 73.23 21.18
C TRP A 8 -38.58 71.69 21.24
N GLY A 9 -38.98 71.08 20.14
CA GLY A 9 -38.87 69.61 19.99
C GLY A 9 -37.47 69.24 19.68
N ALA A 10 -36.90 68.33 20.48
CA ALA A 10 -35.68 67.61 20.17
C ALA A 10 -36.00 66.20 19.60
N SER A 11 -35.75 66.01 18.27
CA SER A 11 -35.88 64.72 17.59
C SER A 11 -34.71 63.83 17.97
N LEU A 12 -34.92 62.85 18.82
CA LEU A 12 -33.97 61.69 18.97
C LEU A 12 -34.12 60.76 17.78
N LEU A 13 -33.10 60.73 16.90
CA LEU A 13 -32.92 59.70 15.92
C LEU A 13 -32.42 58.43 16.65
N VAL A 14 -33.28 57.44 16.81
CA VAL A 14 -32.90 56.08 17.19
C VAL A 14 -32.35 55.36 15.94
N VAL A 15 -31.03 55.25 15.86
CA VAL A 15 -30.37 54.36 14.89
C VAL A 15 -30.48 52.95 15.49
N ALA A 16 -31.48 52.20 15.03
CA ALA A 16 -31.55 50.76 15.25
C ALA A 16 -30.49 50.05 14.37
N GLY A 17 -29.38 49.67 15.00
CA GLY A 17 -28.37 48.80 14.37
C GLY A 17 -28.96 47.44 14.08
N LEU A 18 -29.22 47.16 12.83
CA LEU A 18 -29.49 45.81 12.33
C LEU A 18 -28.19 45.00 12.45
N LEU A 19 -27.95 44.34 13.58
CA LEU A 19 -27.10 43.19 13.68
C LEU A 19 -27.87 42.05 13.04
N GLY A 20 -27.69 41.92 11.73
CA GLY A 20 -28.09 40.74 11.02
C GLY A 20 -27.20 39.59 11.50
N SER A 21 -27.69 38.71 12.36
CA SER A 21 -27.15 37.40 12.58
C SER A 21 -27.25 36.68 11.22
N CYS A 22 -26.11 36.41 10.59
CA CYS A 22 -26.05 35.41 9.55
C CYS A 22 -26.41 34.05 10.20
N ALA A 23 -27.71 33.77 10.28
CA ALA A 23 -28.15 32.40 10.50
C ALA A 23 -27.66 31.62 9.28
N GLU A 24 -26.76 30.69 9.46
CA GLU A 24 -26.43 29.69 8.44
C GLU A 24 -27.75 29.04 8.02
N GLN A 25 -28.19 29.34 6.79
CA GLN A 25 -29.37 28.70 6.22
C GLN A 25 -29.00 27.23 6.02
N LYS A 26 -29.61 26.34 6.84
CA LYS A 26 -29.56 24.89 6.55
C LYS A 26 -30.02 24.65 5.11
N ALA A 27 -29.25 23.91 4.37
CA ALA A 27 -29.63 23.54 3.01
C ALA A 27 -30.99 22.80 3.05
N PRO A 28 -31.84 22.93 2.01
CA PRO A 28 -33.04 22.12 1.90
C PRO A 28 -32.68 20.62 2.02
N GLU A 29 -33.53 19.83 2.68
CA GLU A 29 -33.30 18.38 2.90
C GLU A 29 -32.99 17.61 1.61
N ASP A 30 -33.52 18.08 0.47
CA ASP A 30 -33.34 17.48 -0.87
C ASP A 30 -32.08 17.94 -1.60
N THR A 31 -31.12 18.58 -0.92
CA THR A 31 -29.94 19.14 -1.58
C THR A 31 -28.66 18.76 -0.84
N TYR A 32 -27.67 18.23 -1.57
CA TYR A 32 -26.30 18.14 -1.06
C TYR A 32 -25.69 19.53 -0.97
N ARG A 33 -24.95 19.80 0.10
CA ARG A 33 -24.20 21.04 0.26
C ARG A 33 -22.87 20.75 0.96
N ALA A 34 -21.74 21.10 0.32
CA ALA A 34 -20.40 21.00 0.88
C ALA A 34 -19.62 22.29 0.62
N GLU A 35 -18.95 22.79 1.65
CA GLU A 35 -17.96 23.85 1.51
C GLU A 35 -16.60 23.22 1.26
N VAL A 36 -15.91 23.70 0.24
CA VAL A 36 -14.57 23.24 -0.12
C VAL A 36 -13.61 24.40 -0.09
N VAL A 37 -12.62 24.33 0.78
CA VAL A 37 -11.49 25.24 0.86
C VAL A 37 -10.24 24.51 0.38
N ARG A 38 -9.50 25.07 -0.61
CA ARG A 38 -8.17 24.58 -0.95
C ARG A 38 -7.10 25.48 -0.33
N THR A 39 -6.12 24.87 0.32
CA THR A 39 -4.92 25.53 0.84
C THR A 39 -3.72 25.33 -0.09
N SER A 40 -2.55 25.82 0.31
CA SER A 40 -1.29 25.58 -0.43
C SER A 40 -1.13 24.11 -0.80
N PHE A 41 -0.48 23.86 -1.94
CA PHE A 41 -0.32 22.52 -2.53
C PHE A 41 -1.63 21.85 -2.98
N GLY A 42 -2.73 22.61 -3.06
CA GLY A 42 -4.01 22.12 -3.55
C GLY A 42 -4.78 21.25 -2.58
N ILE A 43 -4.41 21.20 -1.31
CA ILE A 43 -5.04 20.29 -0.33
C ILE A 43 -6.49 20.74 -0.06
N PRO A 44 -7.49 19.86 -0.25
CA PRO A 44 -8.88 20.16 0.00
C PRO A 44 -9.27 19.94 1.46
N HIS A 45 -9.97 20.93 2.02
CA HIS A 45 -10.69 20.88 3.28
C HIS A 45 -12.18 20.93 2.98
N ILE A 46 -12.89 19.85 3.27
CA ILE A 46 -14.29 19.64 2.86
C ILE A 46 -15.15 19.63 4.12
N THR A 47 -16.04 20.62 4.23
CA THR A 47 -16.95 20.76 5.37
C THR A 47 -18.39 20.54 4.92
N ALA A 48 -19.13 19.70 5.63
CA ALA A 48 -20.55 19.42 5.36
C ALA A 48 -21.29 19.06 6.65
N ASP A 49 -22.64 19.08 6.62
CA ASP A 49 -23.46 18.81 7.79
C ASP A 49 -23.76 17.31 8.00
N ASP A 50 -23.58 16.49 6.94
CA ASP A 50 -23.88 15.06 6.95
C ASP A 50 -22.98 14.27 5.99
N PHE A 51 -22.96 12.94 6.10
CA PHE A 51 -22.12 12.06 5.28
C PHE A 51 -22.46 12.13 3.77
N GLY A 52 -23.71 12.32 3.40
CA GLY A 52 -24.11 12.44 1.99
C GLY A 52 -23.51 13.70 1.36
N SER A 53 -23.67 14.85 2.03
CA SER A 53 -23.08 16.12 1.60
C SER A 53 -21.56 16.10 1.64
N LEU A 54 -20.95 15.44 2.64
CA LEU A 54 -19.50 15.26 2.72
C LEU A 54 -19.00 14.44 1.53
N GLY A 55 -19.63 13.30 1.25
CA GLY A 55 -19.30 12.45 0.11
C GLY A 55 -19.42 13.20 -1.21
N PHE A 56 -20.48 14.01 -1.37
CA PHE A 56 -20.68 14.83 -2.55
C PHE A 56 -19.53 15.82 -2.81
N GLY A 57 -19.10 16.52 -1.78
CA GLY A 57 -17.93 17.40 -1.85
C GLY A 57 -16.66 16.62 -2.17
N GLU A 58 -16.44 15.51 -1.48
CA GLU A 58 -15.28 14.63 -1.63
C GLU A 58 -15.18 14.05 -3.04
N GLY A 59 -16.27 13.48 -3.58
CA GLY A 59 -16.29 12.88 -4.91
C GLY A 59 -16.07 13.89 -6.04
N PHE A 60 -16.62 15.10 -5.91
CA PHE A 60 -16.39 16.17 -6.88
C PHE A 60 -14.91 16.60 -6.90
N VAL A 61 -14.34 16.86 -5.73
CA VAL A 61 -12.95 17.33 -5.60
C VAL A 61 -11.94 16.24 -5.95
N ALA A 62 -12.26 14.98 -5.64
CA ALA A 62 -11.45 13.84 -6.07
C ALA A 62 -11.44 13.69 -7.60
N ALA A 63 -12.57 13.96 -8.27
CA ALA A 63 -12.65 13.96 -9.73
C ALA A 63 -11.84 15.10 -10.34
N GLU A 64 -11.84 16.29 -9.75
CA GLU A 64 -10.96 17.39 -10.20
C GLU A 64 -9.49 16.99 -10.22
N ASP A 65 -9.04 16.30 -9.18
CA ASP A 65 -7.64 15.92 -9.03
C ASP A 65 -7.30 14.62 -9.80
N HIS A 66 -8.26 13.67 -9.95
CA HIS A 66 -7.95 12.29 -10.34
C HIS A 66 -9.03 11.59 -11.17
N VAL A 67 -9.82 12.29 -11.98
CA VAL A 67 -10.93 11.70 -12.75
C VAL A 67 -10.53 10.44 -13.52
N CYS A 68 -9.39 10.47 -14.25
CA CYS A 68 -8.92 9.36 -15.05
C CYS A 68 -8.64 8.09 -14.21
N ASN A 69 -8.04 8.27 -13.04
CA ASN A 69 -7.72 7.15 -12.15
C ASN A 69 -8.97 6.54 -11.52
N ILE A 70 -9.94 7.39 -11.13
CA ILE A 70 -11.22 6.93 -10.59
C ILE A 70 -11.98 6.15 -11.67
N ALA A 71 -12.19 6.74 -12.85
CA ALA A 71 -12.88 6.10 -13.96
C ALA A 71 -12.25 4.75 -14.35
N HIS A 72 -10.92 4.71 -14.49
CA HIS A 72 -10.21 3.45 -14.81
C HIS A 72 -10.37 2.40 -13.70
N SER A 73 -10.38 2.80 -12.43
CA SER A 73 -10.60 1.84 -11.33
C SER A 73 -12.00 1.25 -11.33
N ILE A 74 -13.00 2.01 -11.81
CA ILE A 74 -14.37 1.51 -12.00
C ILE A 74 -14.47 0.56 -13.19
N VAL A 75 -13.79 0.84 -14.30
CA VAL A 75 -13.66 -0.11 -15.43
C VAL A 75 -13.12 -1.46 -14.95
N VAL A 76 -12.11 -1.44 -14.09
CA VAL A 76 -11.58 -2.67 -13.45
C VAL A 76 -12.65 -3.36 -12.62
N ALA A 77 -13.33 -2.62 -11.74
CA ALA A 77 -14.33 -3.20 -10.82
C ALA A 77 -15.56 -3.79 -11.53
N ARG A 78 -15.93 -3.25 -12.69
CA ARG A 78 -16.97 -3.80 -13.56
C ARG A 78 -16.52 -5.04 -14.36
N GLY A 79 -15.20 -5.35 -14.41
CA GLY A 79 -14.65 -6.39 -15.27
C GLY A 79 -14.82 -6.02 -16.76
N GLU A 80 -14.46 -4.79 -17.13
CA GLU A 80 -14.61 -4.22 -18.47
C GLU A 80 -13.27 -3.76 -19.08
N ARG A 81 -12.13 -4.14 -18.51
CA ARG A 81 -10.81 -3.71 -19.03
C ARG A 81 -10.55 -4.18 -20.45
N ALA A 82 -10.91 -5.44 -20.75
CA ALA A 82 -10.71 -6.01 -22.08
C ALA A 82 -11.60 -5.32 -23.13
N LEU A 83 -12.78 -4.85 -22.74
CA LEU A 83 -13.70 -4.10 -23.61
C LEU A 83 -13.12 -2.76 -24.09
N TYR A 84 -12.38 -2.07 -23.22
CA TYR A 84 -11.87 -0.73 -23.56
C TYR A 84 -10.37 -0.73 -23.93
N HIS A 85 -9.59 -1.62 -23.35
CA HIS A 85 -8.13 -1.63 -23.46
C HIS A 85 -7.55 -2.90 -24.13
N GLY A 86 -8.42 -3.76 -24.73
CA GLY A 86 -8.01 -5.03 -25.31
C GLY A 86 -7.55 -6.04 -24.25
N VAL A 87 -7.06 -7.18 -24.70
CA VAL A 87 -6.65 -8.30 -23.82
C VAL A 87 -5.54 -7.94 -22.82
N GLY A 88 -4.76 -6.88 -23.11
CA GLY A 88 -3.60 -6.48 -22.33
C GLY A 88 -2.38 -7.38 -22.53
N GLU A 89 -1.22 -6.94 -22.06
CA GLU A 89 0.01 -7.74 -22.12
C GLU A 89 -0.22 -9.08 -21.44
N LYS A 90 0.14 -10.19 -22.14
CA LYS A 90 -0.06 -11.56 -21.63
C LYS A 90 -1.51 -11.83 -21.20
N ASN A 91 -2.51 -11.25 -21.85
CA ASN A 91 -3.94 -11.41 -21.58
C ASN A 91 -4.39 -10.92 -20.17
N LYS A 92 -3.60 -10.09 -19.49
CA LYS A 92 -3.86 -9.70 -18.09
C LYS A 92 -5.19 -9.00 -17.87
N HIS A 93 -5.69 -8.21 -18.85
CA HIS A 93 -6.98 -7.54 -18.72
C HIS A 93 -8.13 -8.53 -18.82
N LEU A 94 -8.07 -9.41 -19.82
CA LEU A 94 -9.08 -10.45 -20.05
C LEU A 94 -9.18 -11.41 -18.85
N MET A 95 -8.04 -11.89 -18.33
CA MET A 95 -8.02 -12.77 -17.15
C MET A 95 -8.56 -12.06 -15.90
N SER A 96 -8.19 -10.80 -15.68
CA SER A 96 -8.72 -10.00 -14.58
C SER A 96 -10.24 -9.86 -14.65
N ASP A 97 -10.79 -9.52 -15.83
CA ASP A 97 -12.23 -9.35 -16.02
C ASP A 97 -12.99 -10.66 -15.80
N MET A 98 -12.45 -11.78 -16.29
CA MET A 98 -13.03 -13.11 -16.05
C MET A 98 -13.14 -13.42 -14.56
N VAL A 99 -12.06 -13.19 -13.79
CA VAL A 99 -12.05 -13.50 -12.36
C VAL A 99 -12.97 -12.56 -11.58
N ILE A 100 -12.94 -11.24 -11.84
CA ILE A 100 -13.81 -10.28 -11.16
C ILE A 100 -15.28 -10.63 -11.34
N ARG A 101 -15.68 -10.99 -12.56
CA ARG A 101 -17.07 -11.42 -12.86
C ARG A 101 -17.39 -12.80 -12.28
N ALA A 102 -16.45 -13.77 -12.33
CA ALA A 102 -16.64 -15.09 -11.77
C ALA A 102 -16.78 -15.09 -10.25
N LEU A 103 -16.11 -14.16 -9.56
CA LEU A 103 -16.29 -13.91 -8.12
C LEU A 103 -17.64 -13.28 -7.80
N GLY A 104 -18.38 -12.78 -8.79
CA GLY A 104 -19.68 -12.15 -8.62
C GLY A 104 -19.61 -10.71 -8.10
N ILE A 105 -18.42 -10.08 -8.10
CA ILE A 105 -18.25 -8.74 -7.51
C ILE A 105 -19.25 -7.73 -8.10
N PRO A 106 -19.33 -7.50 -9.42
CA PRO A 106 -20.33 -6.58 -9.95
C PRO A 106 -21.77 -7.11 -9.86
N ALA A 107 -21.98 -8.43 -9.89
CA ALA A 107 -23.32 -9.02 -9.84
C ALA A 107 -23.97 -8.90 -8.45
N ASN A 108 -23.19 -9.00 -7.39
CA ASN A 108 -23.66 -8.91 -6.00
C ASN A 108 -23.66 -7.47 -5.46
N ALA A 109 -23.09 -6.51 -6.20
CA ALA A 109 -22.83 -5.16 -5.72
C ALA A 109 -24.06 -4.42 -5.18
N ALA A 110 -25.23 -4.63 -5.80
CA ALA A 110 -26.48 -4.00 -5.35
C ALA A 110 -26.94 -4.54 -3.99
N GLU A 111 -26.87 -5.86 -3.78
CA GLU A 111 -27.20 -6.50 -2.51
C GLU A 111 -26.20 -6.10 -1.42
N ASP A 112 -24.91 -6.18 -1.74
CA ASP A 112 -23.81 -5.83 -0.83
C ASP A 112 -23.86 -4.35 -0.41
N PHE A 113 -24.20 -3.45 -1.34
CA PHE A 113 -24.39 -2.02 -1.06
C PHE A 113 -25.62 -1.78 -0.20
N ALA A 114 -26.75 -2.44 -0.50
CA ALA A 114 -27.98 -2.32 0.29
C ALA A 114 -27.81 -2.82 1.74
N ALA A 115 -26.87 -3.75 1.98
CA ALA A 115 -26.52 -4.24 3.32
C ALA A 115 -25.68 -3.26 4.15
N GLN A 116 -25.16 -2.18 3.56
CA GLN A 116 -24.37 -1.19 4.27
C GLN A 116 -25.21 -0.36 5.25
N SER A 117 -24.57 0.23 6.26
CA SER A 117 -25.22 1.21 7.14
C SER A 117 -25.76 2.40 6.34
N LYS A 118 -26.83 3.02 6.82
CA LYS A 118 -27.41 4.21 6.16
C LYS A 118 -26.39 5.31 5.94
N GLU A 119 -25.49 5.52 6.90
CA GLU A 119 -24.41 6.51 6.76
C GLU A 119 -23.44 6.16 5.63
N ASN A 120 -23.06 4.89 5.50
CA ASN A 120 -22.21 4.44 4.39
C ASN A 120 -22.91 4.58 3.06
N GLN A 121 -24.19 4.20 2.99
CA GLN A 121 -24.99 4.39 1.78
C GLN A 121 -25.03 5.86 1.37
N GLN A 122 -25.30 6.77 2.32
CA GLN A 122 -25.32 8.21 2.08
C GLN A 122 -23.94 8.72 1.62
N TRP A 123 -22.86 8.28 2.26
CA TRP A 123 -21.49 8.69 1.91
C TRP A 123 -21.12 8.26 0.49
N ILE A 124 -21.33 6.98 0.17
CA ILE A 124 -21.01 6.42 -1.15
C ILE A 124 -21.89 7.06 -2.24
N THR A 125 -23.22 7.23 -1.99
CA THR A 125 -24.13 7.87 -2.94
C THR A 125 -23.74 9.32 -3.17
N GLY A 126 -23.44 10.07 -2.11
CA GLY A 126 -22.94 11.43 -2.22
C GLY A 126 -21.67 11.52 -3.03
N TYR A 127 -20.66 10.67 -2.72
CA TYR A 127 -19.40 10.63 -3.47
C TYR A 127 -19.63 10.39 -4.97
N THR A 128 -20.49 9.44 -5.28
CA THR A 128 -20.86 9.11 -6.66
C THR A 128 -21.50 10.30 -7.38
N GLU A 129 -22.45 10.98 -6.74
CA GLU A 129 -23.10 12.16 -7.32
C GLU A 129 -22.14 13.36 -7.47
N GLY A 130 -21.19 13.51 -6.55
CA GLY A 130 -20.13 14.51 -6.68
C GLY A 130 -19.24 14.25 -7.91
N TYR A 131 -18.76 13.02 -8.08
CA TYR A 131 -18.02 12.60 -9.26
C TYR A 131 -18.83 12.82 -10.55
N ASN A 132 -20.09 12.37 -10.57
CA ASN A 132 -20.97 12.51 -11.73
C ASN A 132 -21.25 13.98 -12.08
N LYS A 133 -21.42 14.85 -11.07
CA LYS A 133 -21.53 16.31 -11.29
C LYS A 133 -20.31 16.87 -12.00
N TYR A 134 -19.10 16.46 -11.57
CA TYR A 134 -17.87 16.89 -12.24
C TYR A 134 -17.86 16.48 -13.72
N ILE A 135 -18.22 15.22 -14.02
CA ILE A 135 -18.29 14.73 -15.41
C ILE A 135 -19.28 15.56 -16.24
N ARG A 136 -20.47 15.84 -15.69
CA ARG A 136 -21.50 16.65 -16.39
C ARG A 136 -21.06 18.09 -16.62
N GLU A 137 -20.36 18.72 -15.67
CA GLU A 137 -19.98 20.14 -15.76
C GLU A 137 -18.77 20.36 -16.66
N VAL A 138 -17.78 19.48 -16.58
CA VAL A 138 -16.54 19.61 -17.37
C VAL A 138 -16.70 19.04 -18.77
N GLY A 139 -17.41 17.91 -18.89
CA GLY A 139 -17.49 17.14 -20.14
C GLY A 139 -16.20 16.35 -20.42
N VAL A 140 -16.32 15.13 -20.92
CA VAL A 140 -15.20 14.21 -21.12
C VAL A 140 -14.16 14.75 -22.09
N ASP A 141 -14.59 15.49 -23.12
CA ASP A 141 -13.72 16.09 -24.13
C ASP A 141 -12.87 17.26 -23.62
N ASN A 142 -13.26 17.84 -22.48
CA ASN A 142 -12.56 18.97 -21.86
C ASN A 142 -11.61 18.55 -20.72
N ILE A 143 -11.56 17.25 -20.38
CA ILE A 143 -10.59 16.72 -19.41
C ILE A 143 -9.17 16.99 -19.92
N THR A 144 -8.30 17.51 -19.07
CA THR A 144 -6.91 17.88 -19.41
C THR A 144 -5.89 16.77 -19.18
N SER A 145 -6.32 15.63 -18.62
CA SER A 145 -5.48 14.49 -18.28
C SER A 145 -5.57 13.37 -19.34
N TRP A 146 -4.83 12.28 -19.12
CA TRP A 146 -4.59 11.18 -20.07
C TRP A 146 -5.84 10.46 -20.59
N CYS A 147 -6.99 10.61 -19.94
CA CYS A 147 -8.27 10.00 -20.38
C CYS A 147 -9.19 10.95 -21.16
N LYS A 148 -8.66 12.08 -21.67
CA LYS A 148 -9.41 13.03 -22.47
C LYS A 148 -10.16 12.34 -23.61
N GLY A 149 -11.48 12.57 -23.69
CA GLY A 149 -12.32 12.02 -24.77
C GLY A 149 -12.54 10.51 -24.73
N ALA A 150 -12.08 9.83 -23.67
CA ALA A 150 -12.22 8.37 -23.57
C ALA A 150 -13.67 7.95 -23.26
N ASP A 151 -14.18 7.00 -24.03
CA ASP A 151 -15.56 6.49 -23.95
C ASP A 151 -15.88 5.72 -22.65
N TRP A 152 -14.84 5.28 -21.94
CA TRP A 152 -14.97 4.62 -20.63
C TRP A 152 -15.04 5.61 -19.46
N VAL A 153 -14.77 6.90 -19.67
CA VAL A 153 -14.96 7.95 -18.66
C VAL A 153 -16.43 8.39 -18.68
N ARG A 154 -17.21 7.84 -17.78
CA ARG A 154 -18.65 8.01 -17.73
C ARG A 154 -19.16 8.16 -16.30
N GLU A 155 -20.42 8.51 -16.13
CA GLU A 155 -21.08 8.49 -14.82
C GLU A 155 -21.02 7.10 -14.20
N ILE A 156 -20.91 7.05 -12.87
CA ILE A 156 -20.82 5.82 -12.08
C ILE A 156 -22.01 5.70 -11.13
N THR A 157 -22.25 4.49 -10.63
CA THR A 157 -23.28 4.23 -9.62
C THR A 157 -22.67 3.97 -8.24
N PRO A 158 -23.44 4.05 -7.16
CA PRO A 158 -22.95 3.67 -5.83
C PRO A 158 -22.41 2.24 -5.77
N GLU A 159 -23.04 1.32 -6.49
CA GLU A 159 -22.65 -0.10 -6.58
C GLU A 159 -21.31 -0.27 -7.30
N ASP A 160 -21.02 0.54 -8.31
CA ASP A 160 -19.72 0.57 -8.98
C ASP A 160 -18.60 0.94 -8.01
N LEU A 161 -18.82 2.02 -7.23
CA LEU A 161 -17.86 2.46 -6.24
C LEU A 161 -17.67 1.42 -5.13
N PHE A 162 -18.75 0.76 -4.71
CA PHE A 162 -18.71 -0.30 -3.72
C PHE A 162 -17.96 -1.54 -4.25
N SER A 163 -18.20 -1.94 -5.49
CA SER A 163 -17.47 -3.03 -6.15
C SER A 163 -15.96 -2.82 -6.15
N ARG A 164 -15.52 -1.57 -6.28
CA ARG A 164 -14.09 -1.24 -6.20
C ARG A 164 -13.49 -1.59 -4.84
N PHE A 165 -14.22 -1.43 -3.72
CA PHE A 165 -13.72 -1.85 -2.40
C PHE A 165 -13.57 -3.36 -2.31
N GLN A 166 -14.47 -4.13 -2.91
CA GLN A 166 -14.38 -5.58 -2.98
C GLN A 166 -13.14 -6.03 -3.76
N VAL A 167 -12.84 -5.38 -4.88
CA VAL A 167 -11.62 -5.65 -5.67
C VAL A 167 -10.35 -5.29 -4.88
N LEU A 168 -10.37 -4.22 -4.09
CA LEU A 168 -9.22 -3.83 -3.25
C LEU A 168 -8.97 -4.82 -2.10
N ALA A 169 -10.03 -5.34 -1.49
CA ALA A 169 -9.92 -6.23 -0.34
C ALA A 169 -9.39 -7.62 -0.71
N GLN A 170 -9.85 -8.19 -1.83
CA GLN A 170 -9.60 -9.58 -2.22
C GLN A 170 -8.27 -9.76 -2.97
N THR A 171 -7.66 -10.93 -2.80
CA THR A 171 -6.40 -11.30 -3.48
C THR A 171 -6.65 -11.96 -4.83
N ALA A 172 -7.75 -12.68 -5.00
CA ALA A 172 -8.07 -13.45 -6.21
C ALA A 172 -7.94 -12.66 -7.53
N PRO A 173 -8.36 -11.38 -7.64
CA PRO A 173 -8.14 -10.61 -8.87
C PRO A 173 -6.68 -10.38 -9.24
N ARG A 174 -5.76 -10.42 -8.26
CA ARG A 174 -4.31 -10.25 -8.49
C ARG A 174 -3.67 -11.49 -9.08
N VAL A 175 -4.23 -12.67 -8.77
CA VAL A 175 -3.74 -13.99 -9.23
C VAL A 175 -4.63 -14.58 -10.32
N ALA A 176 -5.27 -13.74 -11.11
CA ALA A 176 -6.23 -14.13 -12.13
C ALA A 176 -5.65 -15.17 -13.13
N GLY A 177 -4.37 -15.08 -13.47
CA GLY A 177 -3.68 -16.06 -14.32
C GLY A 177 -3.73 -17.48 -13.78
N MET A 178 -3.50 -17.68 -12.47
CA MET A 178 -3.59 -18.99 -11.81
C MET A 178 -5.00 -19.55 -11.85
N ILE A 179 -6.01 -18.71 -11.66
CA ILE A 179 -7.43 -19.10 -11.62
C ILE A 179 -7.91 -19.47 -13.02
N VAL A 180 -7.63 -18.63 -14.03
CA VAL A 180 -8.08 -18.85 -15.42
C VAL A 180 -7.36 -20.03 -16.07
N SER A 181 -6.12 -20.35 -15.67
CA SER A 181 -5.39 -21.54 -16.15
C SER A 181 -5.86 -22.85 -15.52
N ALA A 182 -6.63 -22.81 -14.43
CA ALA A 182 -7.15 -23.99 -13.78
C ALA A 182 -8.32 -24.62 -14.58
N LYS A 183 -8.01 -25.68 -15.32
CA LYS A 183 -8.96 -26.44 -16.17
C LYS A 183 -8.82 -27.92 -15.90
N PRO A 184 -9.92 -28.69 -15.85
CA PRO A 184 -9.84 -30.13 -15.78
C PRO A 184 -9.17 -30.72 -17.03
N PRO A 185 -8.55 -31.91 -16.95
CA PRO A 185 -7.81 -32.49 -18.08
C PRO A 185 -8.59 -32.61 -19.38
N ALA A 186 -9.88 -32.92 -19.34
CA ALA A 186 -10.75 -33.04 -20.51
C ALA A 186 -10.91 -31.70 -21.27
N ASP A 187 -11.03 -30.58 -20.55
CA ASP A 187 -11.19 -29.24 -21.14
C ASP A 187 -9.89 -28.72 -21.81
N LYS A 188 -8.76 -29.35 -21.53
CA LYS A 188 -7.47 -28.98 -22.16
C LYS A 188 -7.37 -29.44 -23.61
N ALA A 189 -8.13 -30.46 -24.00
CA ALA A 189 -8.10 -31.01 -25.34
C ALA A 189 -8.94 -30.24 -26.36
N ASP A 190 -10.01 -29.52 -25.91
CA ASP A 190 -11.00 -28.89 -26.77
C ASP A 190 -10.89 -27.35 -26.89
N ALA A 191 -10.00 -26.73 -26.18
CA ALA A 191 -9.91 -25.29 -26.18
C ALA A 191 -8.86 -24.79 -27.18
N ALA A 192 -9.26 -23.87 -28.07
CA ALA A 192 -8.38 -22.78 -28.49
C ALA A 192 -8.00 -22.02 -27.20
N ALA A 193 -7.12 -22.62 -26.44
CA ALA A 193 -6.78 -22.22 -25.09
C ALA A 193 -6.20 -20.81 -25.17
N LEU A 194 -6.79 -19.89 -24.41
CA LEU A 194 -6.07 -18.68 -24.05
C LEU A 194 -4.67 -19.12 -23.61
N GLU A 195 -3.65 -18.74 -24.39
CA GLU A 195 -2.28 -18.91 -23.96
C GLU A 195 -2.09 -18.08 -22.70
N VAL A 196 -2.28 -18.72 -21.55
CA VAL A 196 -1.94 -18.12 -20.25
C VAL A 196 -0.43 -18.26 -20.14
N PRO A 197 0.32 -17.17 -20.03
CA PRO A 197 1.75 -17.24 -19.85
C PRO A 197 2.06 -18.04 -18.60
N VAL A 198 2.97 -18.99 -18.70
CA VAL A 198 3.47 -19.73 -17.56
C VAL A 198 4.27 -18.74 -16.70
N GLN A 199 3.69 -18.31 -15.57
CA GLN A 199 4.41 -17.55 -14.55
C GLN A 199 5.35 -18.50 -13.80
N THR A 200 6.54 -18.03 -13.47
CA THR A 200 7.42 -18.76 -12.56
C THR A 200 6.84 -18.72 -11.14
N PHE A 201 7.24 -19.67 -10.30
CA PHE A 201 6.86 -19.65 -8.87
C PHE A 201 7.23 -18.35 -8.16
N ALA A 202 8.37 -17.75 -8.49
CA ALA A 202 8.80 -16.50 -7.90
C ALA A 202 7.88 -15.33 -8.31
N GLU A 203 7.49 -15.23 -9.59
CA GLU A 203 6.55 -14.21 -10.07
C GLU A 203 5.19 -14.37 -9.40
N MET A 204 4.73 -15.59 -9.18
CA MET A 204 3.45 -15.88 -8.51
C MET A 204 3.49 -15.54 -7.02
N ALA A 205 4.59 -15.89 -6.33
CA ALA A 205 4.79 -15.53 -4.93
C ALA A 205 4.84 -14.01 -4.75
N ASP A 206 5.44 -13.30 -5.70
CA ASP A 206 5.48 -11.85 -5.72
C ASP A 206 4.09 -11.24 -5.93
N ASP A 207 3.27 -11.78 -6.82
CA ASP A 207 1.89 -11.33 -7.04
C ASP A 207 1.00 -11.58 -5.81
N LEU A 208 1.14 -12.75 -5.17
CA LEU A 208 0.38 -13.11 -3.97
C LEU A 208 0.72 -12.25 -2.76
N ARG A 209 2.01 -11.97 -2.54
CA ARG A 209 2.46 -11.24 -1.35
C ARG A 209 2.22 -9.75 -1.41
N ALA A 210 1.71 -9.21 -2.51
CA ALA A 210 1.76 -7.77 -2.75
C ALA A 210 3.18 -7.20 -2.49
N SER A 211 4.22 -7.99 -2.78
CA SER A 211 5.64 -7.70 -2.51
C SER A 211 6.12 -6.39 -3.15
N GLN A 212 5.30 -5.88 -4.05
CA GLN A 212 5.51 -4.60 -4.72
C GLN A 212 5.04 -3.40 -3.88
N MET A 213 4.30 -3.61 -2.78
CA MET A 213 3.87 -2.55 -1.85
C MET A 213 4.55 -2.76 -0.51
N GLY A 214 5.15 -1.71 0.00
CA GLY A 214 5.81 -1.72 1.30
C GLY A 214 5.38 -0.52 2.13
N SER A 215 5.91 -0.41 3.33
CA SER A 215 5.69 0.76 4.18
C SER A 215 6.66 0.73 5.37
N ASN A 216 6.84 1.88 6.00
CA ASN A 216 7.28 1.95 7.39
C ASN A 216 6.20 2.67 8.20
N GLY A 217 6.00 2.26 9.43
CA GLY A 217 5.17 2.94 10.40
C GLY A 217 5.86 2.94 11.76
N TRP A 218 6.00 4.11 12.39
CA TRP A 218 6.53 4.28 13.74
C TRP A 218 5.50 4.98 14.59
N ALA A 219 5.21 4.48 15.78
CA ALA A 219 4.41 5.16 16.77
C ALA A 219 5.19 5.22 18.09
N PHE A 220 5.31 6.42 18.63
CA PHE A 220 5.98 6.69 19.90
C PHE A 220 4.95 7.12 20.93
N GLY A 221 5.09 6.58 22.12
CA GLY A 221 4.33 6.98 23.31
C GLY A 221 5.09 7.99 24.16
N LYS A 222 4.49 8.34 25.29
CA LYS A 222 5.00 9.41 26.18
C LYS A 222 6.42 9.21 26.70
N ASP A 223 6.88 7.96 26.80
CA ASP A 223 8.19 7.66 27.37
C ASP A 223 9.34 7.86 26.34
N ARG A 224 9.02 7.96 25.04
CA ARG A 224 9.96 8.14 23.94
C ARG A 224 9.82 9.46 23.19
N THR A 225 9.06 10.41 23.71
CA THR A 225 8.89 11.75 23.13
C THR A 225 9.28 12.83 24.12
N GLU A 226 9.92 13.93 23.66
CA GLU A 226 10.35 15.04 24.50
C GLU A 226 9.19 15.69 25.28
N ASN A 227 8.01 15.82 24.62
CA ASN A 227 6.84 16.48 25.18
C ASN A 227 5.89 15.54 25.95
N GLY A 228 6.25 14.24 26.09
CA GLY A 228 5.42 13.26 26.79
C GLY A 228 4.07 12.98 26.16
N ARG A 229 3.89 13.26 24.87
CA ARG A 229 2.68 13.03 24.07
C ARG A 229 2.96 12.04 22.94
N GLY A 230 1.92 11.54 22.30
CA GLY A 230 2.09 10.62 21.19
C GLY A 230 2.69 11.26 19.95
N MET A 231 3.49 10.49 19.20
CA MET A 231 4.09 10.91 17.95
C MET A 231 4.01 9.76 16.92
N LEU A 232 3.83 10.09 15.63
CA LEU A 232 3.64 9.11 14.57
C LEU A 232 4.44 9.46 13.33
N LEU A 233 5.07 8.45 12.72
CA LEU A 233 5.54 8.51 11.35
C LEU A 233 4.74 7.55 10.48
N GLY A 234 4.06 8.04 9.46
CA GLY A 234 3.47 7.27 8.37
C GLY A 234 4.33 7.40 7.11
N ASN A 235 4.78 6.28 6.58
CA ASN A 235 5.58 6.24 5.34
C ASN A 235 5.22 5.02 4.49
N PRO A 236 4.03 5.00 3.86
CA PRO A 236 3.68 3.95 2.91
C PRO A 236 4.53 4.05 1.62
N HIS A 237 4.95 2.89 1.11
CA HIS A 237 5.65 2.74 -0.15
C HIS A 237 4.71 2.19 -1.21
N TYR A 238 4.25 3.07 -2.09
CA TYR A 238 3.23 2.76 -3.09
C TYR A 238 3.63 3.25 -4.48
N PRO A 239 2.91 2.83 -5.54
CA PRO A 239 3.14 3.33 -6.88
C PRO A 239 3.01 4.86 -6.98
N TRP A 240 3.85 5.46 -7.82
CA TRP A 240 3.78 6.90 -8.14
C TRP A 240 2.94 7.18 -9.39
N THR A 241 2.49 6.10 -10.05
CA THR A 241 1.61 6.13 -11.24
C THR A 241 0.42 5.19 -11.03
N GLY A 242 -0.61 5.31 -11.87
CA GLY A 242 -1.76 4.40 -11.85
C GLY A 242 -2.78 4.68 -10.74
N THR A 243 -3.64 3.70 -10.47
CA THR A 243 -4.83 3.83 -9.61
C THR A 243 -4.56 3.59 -8.13
N SER A 244 -3.44 2.92 -7.80
CA SER A 244 -3.09 2.57 -6.41
C SER A 244 -2.26 3.66 -5.73
N ARG A 245 -2.61 4.93 -5.92
CA ARG A 245 -1.98 6.09 -5.29
C ARG A 245 -2.84 6.64 -4.17
N PHE A 246 -2.21 7.30 -3.20
CA PHE A 246 -2.91 8.07 -2.18
C PHE A 246 -3.34 9.43 -2.71
N TRP A 247 -4.41 9.96 -2.15
CA TRP A 247 -4.91 11.31 -2.31
C TRP A 247 -5.20 11.90 -0.94
N GLU A 248 -4.67 13.09 -0.68
CA GLU A 248 -4.71 13.76 0.63
C GLU A 248 -5.91 14.69 0.74
N LYS A 249 -6.52 14.73 1.95
CA LYS A 249 -7.76 15.49 2.19
C LYS A 249 -8.00 15.74 3.67
N HIS A 250 -8.84 16.72 3.96
CA HIS A 250 -9.38 17.01 5.29
C HIS A 250 -10.91 16.96 5.22
N LEU A 251 -11.54 16.12 6.04
CA LEU A 251 -12.98 15.88 6.06
C LEU A 251 -13.57 16.34 7.38
N ILE A 252 -14.60 17.20 7.33
CA ILE A 252 -15.17 17.85 8.50
C ILE A 252 -16.69 17.74 8.49
N ILE A 253 -17.27 17.11 9.52
CA ILE A 253 -18.67 17.22 9.90
C ILE A 253 -18.70 17.86 11.30
N PRO A 254 -19.13 19.13 11.42
CA PRO A 254 -19.05 19.85 12.70
C PRO A 254 -19.68 19.07 13.86
N GLY A 255 -18.93 18.90 14.94
CA GLY A 255 -19.37 18.14 16.12
C GLY A 255 -19.40 16.62 15.97
N LYS A 256 -19.03 16.07 14.79
CA LYS A 256 -19.05 14.62 14.56
C LYS A 256 -17.74 14.07 14.03
N MET A 257 -17.12 14.73 13.05
CA MET A 257 -15.90 14.29 12.39
C MET A 257 -14.97 15.46 12.10
N ASN A 258 -13.70 15.31 12.39
CA ASN A 258 -12.64 16.23 11.98
C ASN A 258 -11.38 15.40 11.74
N ILE A 259 -11.17 14.95 10.51
CA ILE A 259 -10.15 13.96 10.17
C ILE A 259 -9.30 14.42 8.99
N TYR A 260 -7.99 14.44 9.16
CA TYR A 260 -7.02 14.77 8.13
C TYR A 260 -6.16 13.55 7.78
N GLY A 261 -5.89 13.36 6.51
CA GLY A 261 -5.00 12.31 6.05
C GLY A 261 -5.18 11.96 4.59
N ALA A 262 -4.88 10.71 4.25
CA ALA A 262 -4.97 10.23 2.88
C ALA A 262 -5.68 8.87 2.80
N HIS A 263 -6.32 8.64 1.65
CA HIS A 263 -6.81 7.33 1.25
C HIS A 263 -6.39 7.05 -0.21
N LEU A 264 -6.52 5.81 -0.64
CA LEU A 264 -6.35 5.47 -2.05
C LEU A 264 -7.34 6.26 -2.92
N ILE A 265 -6.89 6.74 -4.08
CA ILE A 265 -7.72 7.51 -5.01
C ILE A 265 -9.06 6.81 -5.26
N GLY A 266 -10.16 7.55 -5.17
CA GLY A 266 -11.51 7.04 -5.36
C GLY A 266 -12.09 6.26 -4.17
N ALA A 267 -11.50 6.36 -2.99
CA ALA A 267 -12.04 5.81 -1.77
C ALA A 267 -12.46 6.94 -0.80
N PRO A 268 -13.71 6.95 -0.29
CA PRO A 268 -14.15 7.89 0.74
C PRO A 268 -13.47 7.63 2.08
N GLY A 269 -13.39 8.67 2.92
CA GLY A 269 -12.77 8.60 4.24
C GLY A 269 -11.24 8.70 4.22
N VAL A 270 -10.63 8.42 5.37
CA VAL A 270 -9.18 8.46 5.60
C VAL A 270 -8.68 7.08 6.03
N ALA A 271 -7.70 6.53 5.32
CA ALA A 271 -7.07 5.27 5.72
C ALA A 271 -5.84 5.50 6.62
N ILE A 272 -5.07 6.55 6.35
CA ILE A 272 -3.88 6.95 7.12
C ILE A 272 -4.03 8.41 7.46
N GLY A 273 -3.99 8.76 8.74
CA GLY A 273 -4.20 10.13 9.15
C GLY A 273 -4.34 10.34 10.65
N PHE A 274 -5.01 11.44 11.03
CA PHE A 274 -5.19 11.79 12.43
C PHE A 274 -6.40 12.72 12.64
N ASN A 275 -6.94 12.69 13.85
CA ASN A 275 -7.88 13.66 14.38
C ASN A 275 -7.26 14.40 15.58
N GLU A 276 -8.05 15.08 16.37
CA GLU A 276 -7.57 15.84 17.55
C GLU A 276 -6.88 14.96 18.60
N ASN A 277 -7.15 13.67 18.63
CA ASN A 277 -6.77 12.79 19.74
C ASN A 277 -5.95 11.58 19.34
N ILE A 278 -6.09 11.09 18.12
CA ILE A 278 -5.50 9.84 17.64
C ILE A 278 -4.92 10.02 16.24
N GLY A 279 -3.72 9.50 16.02
CA GLY A 279 -3.11 9.37 14.71
C GLY A 279 -2.73 7.93 14.41
N TRP A 280 -2.89 7.49 13.16
CA TRP A 280 -2.52 6.14 12.76
C TRP A 280 -1.98 6.07 11.35
N THR A 281 -1.22 5.02 11.13
CA THR A 281 -0.70 4.60 9.82
C THR A 281 -0.85 3.10 9.65
N HIS A 282 -0.78 2.66 8.40
CA HIS A 282 -0.79 1.26 8.04
C HIS A 282 0.51 0.83 7.35
N THR A 283 0.91 -0.42 7.58
CA THR A 283 1.86 -1.12 6.73
C THR A 283 1.19 -2.37 6.15
N VAL A 284 1.59 -2.80 4.96
CA VAL A 284 1.12 -4.09 4.42
C VAL A 284 1.62 -5.19 5.33
N SER A 285 0.70 -6.03 5.80
CA SER A 285 1.02 -7.17 6.66
C SER A 285 1.60 -8.33 5.86
N ASN A 286 2.51 -9.06 6.49
CA ASN A 286 3.05 -10.33 5.98
C ASN A 286 2.18 -11.55 6.33
N SER A 287 0.96 -11.35 6.82
CA SER A 287 0.03 -12.43 7.16
C SER A 287 -0.46 -13.19 5.93
N GLU A 288 -0.67 -14.50 6.10
CA GLU A 288 -1.16 -15.43 5.06
C GLU A 288 -2.70 -15.37 5.01
N ARG A 289 -3.23 -14.39 4.28
CA ARG A 289 -4.67 -14.19 4.07
C ARG A 289 -5.29 -15.11 3.03
N VAL A 290 -4.44 -15.74 2.22
CA VAL A 290 -4.82 -16.77 1.26
C VAL A 290 -4.15 -18.08 1.63
N VAL A 291 -4.94 -19.13 1.68
CA VAL A 291 -4.47 -20.49 1.94
C VAL A 291 -4.81 -21.34 0.74
N PHE A 292 -3.87 -22.17 0.30
CA PHE A 292 -4.07 -23.15 -0.75
C PHE A 292 -4.46 -24.51 -0.18
N TYR A 293 -5.28 -25.23 -0.94
CA TYR A 293 -5.69 -26.59 -0.60
C TYR A 293 -5.41 -27.52 -1.77
N LYS A 294 -4.74 -28.64 -1.49
CA LYS A 294 -4.62 -29.76 -2.41
C LYS A 294 -5.85 -30.66 -2.26
N LEU A 295 -6.49 -30.97 -3.38
CA LEU A 295 -7.65 -31.83 -3.46
C LEU A 295 -7.26 -33.15 -4.09
N ASP A 296 -7.60 -34.28 -3.45
CA ASP A 296 -7.49 -35.61 -4.01
C ASP A 296 -8.76 -35.91 -4.83
N LEU A 297 -8.58 -36.19 -6.13
CA LEU A 297 -9.71 -36.29 -7.08
C LEU A 297 -10.29 -37.69 -7.14
N VAL A 298 -11.59 -37.77 -7.46
CA VAL A 298 -12.30 -39.02 -7.67
C VAL A 298 -11.81 -39.67 -8.97
N PRO A 299 -11.36 -40.95 -8.95
CA PRO A 299 -10.91 -41.66 -10.14
C PRO A 299 -11.98 -41.67 -11.25
N GLY A 300 -11.62 -41.20 -12.44
CA GLY A 300 -12.52 -41.11 -13.59
C GLY A 300 -13.46 -39.87 -13.60
N ASP A 301 -13.42 -39.03 -12.57
CA ASP A 301 -14.14 -37.73 -12.54
C ASP A 301 -13.23 -36.64 -11.96
N PRO A 302 -12.37 -36.03 -12.77
CA PRO A 302 -11.45 -35.00 -12.32
C PRO A 302 -12.13 -33.68 -11.91
N THR A 303 -13.46 -33.58 -12.00
CA THR A 303 -14.26 -32.46 -11.51
C THR A 303 -14.94 -32.73 -10.18
N SER A 304 -14.61 -33.87 -9.53
CA SER A 304 -15.02 -34.21 -8.18
C SER A 304 -13.79 -34.58 -7.32
N TYR A 305 -13.84 -34.28 -6.05
CA TYR A 305 -12.78 -34.55 -5.08
C TYR A 305 -13.33 -35.23 -3.84
N TYR A 306 -12.48 -35.96 -3.13
CA TYR A 306 -12.86 -36.53 -1.84
C TYR A 306 -12.82 -35.46 -0.75
N TYR A 307 -13.78 -35.52 0.16
CA TYR A 307 -13.84 -34.73 1.38
C TYR A 307 -14.32 -35.65 2.50
N ASP A 308 -13.44 -35.95 3.45
CA ASP A 308 -13.64 -36.98 4.48
C ASP A 308 -14.07 -38.33 3.91
N GLY A 309 -13.51 -38.71 2.76
CA GLY A 309 -13.81 -39.97 2.08
C GLY A 309 -15.05 -39.92 1.17
N GLU A 310 -15.86 -38.87 1.21
CA GLU A 310 -17.07 -38.71 0.39
C GLU A 310 -16.81 -37.83 -0.84
N PRO A 311 -17.32 -38.19 -2.03
CA PRO A 311 -17.17 -37.39 -3.24
C PRO A 311 -17.93 -36.06 -3.14
N ARG A 312 -17.24 -34.95 -3.54
CA ARG A 312 -17.81 -33.61 -3.61
C ARG A 312 -17.56 -33.00 -4.97
N LYS A 313 -18.60 -32.44 -5.61
CA LYS A 313 -18.54 -31.89 -6.96
C LYS A 313 -18.03 -30.44 -6.95
N MET A 314 -17.13 -30.12 -7.88
CA MET A 314 -16.76 -28.75 -8.20
C MET A 314 -17.85 -28.08 -9.05
N THR A 315 -17.88 -26.75 -9.08
CA THR A 315 -18.81 -25.97 -9.89
C THR A 315 -18.04 -25.13 -10.91
N ALA A 316 -18.58 -25.06 -12.13
CA ALA A 316 -18.07 -24.20 -13.21
C ALA A 316 -18.98 -22.98 -13.38
N ARG A 317 -18.38 -21.80 -13.46
CA ARG A 317 -19.07 -20.56 -13.84
C ARG A 317 -18.58 -20.14 -15.22
N LYS A 318 -19.47 -20.21 -16.21
CA LYS A 318 -19.15 -19.78 -17.58
C LYS A 318 -19.18 -18.26 -17.65
N MET A 319 -18.04 -17.66 -18.04
CA MET A 319 -17.86 -16.22 -18.20
C MET A 319 -17.75 -15.88 -19.68
N THR A 320 -18.45 -14.81 -20.08
CA THR A 320 -18.34 -14.22 -21.42
C THR A 320 -17.83 -12.80 -21.25
N ILE A 321 -16.71 -12.49 -21.86
CA ILE A 321 -16.03 -11.19 -21.79
C ILE A 321 -15.94 -10.59 -23.18
N SER A 322 -16.42 -9.36 -23.32
CA SER A 322 -16.26 -8.57 -24.53
C SER A 322 -14.82 -8.03 -24.61
N VAL A 323 -14.19 -8.21 -25.75
CA VAL A 323 -12.78 -7.86 -25.99
C VAL A 323 -12.68 -6.97 -27.21
N LYS A 324 -12.06 -5.81 -27.06
CA LYS A 324 -11.73 -4.89 -28.16
C LYS A 324 -10.46 -5.33 -28.86
N GLY A 325 -10.55 -5.60 -30.16
CA GLY A 325 -9.40 -5.87 -31.02
C GLY A 325 -8.63 -4.61 -31.38
N GLU A 326 -7.45 -4.79 -31.96
CA GLU A 326 -6.60 -3.67 -32.43
C GLU A 326 -7.28 -2.85 -33.54
N ASP A 327 -8.12 -3.48 -34.34
CA ASP A 327 -8.94 -2.86 -35.39
C ASP A 327 -10.20 -2.17 -34.87
N GLY A 328 -10.41 -2.19 -33.54
CA GLY A 328 -11.58 -1.61 -32.86
C GLY A 328 -12.84 -2.50 -32.87
N THR A 329 -12.79 -3.69 -33.48
CA THR A 329 -13.91 -4.66 -33.40
C THR A 329 -14.03 -5.23 -32.00
N VAL A 330 -15.26 -5.52 -31.57
CA VAL A 330 -15.52 -6.15 -30.27
C VAL A 330 -15.93 -7.60 -30.53
N THR A 331 -15.21 -8.52 -29.92
CA THR A 331 -15.51 -9.96 -29.96
C THR A 331 -15.77 -10.49 -28.55
N GLU A 332 -16.46 -11.61 -28.45
CA GLU A 332 -16.71 -12.29 -27.17
C GLU A 332 -15.73 -13.44 -26.97
N GLN A 333 -15.18 -13.52 -25.76
CA GLN A 333 -14.32 -14.63 -25.30
C GLN A 333 -15.04 -15.35 -24.17
N GLU A 334 -15.20 -16.66 -24.31
CA GLU A 334 -15.88 -17.48 -23.31
C GLU A 334 -14.91 -18.44 -22.63
N GLN A 335 -14.99 -18.55 -21.31
CA GLN A 335 -14.25 -19.53 -20.52
C GLN A 335 -14.98 -19.85 -19.21
N SER A 336 -14.84 -21.11 -18.76
CA SER A 336 -15.28 -21.53 -17.44
C SER A 336 -14.23 -21.24 -16.38
N VAL A 337 -14.66 -20.66 -15.27
CA VAL A 337 -13.87 -20.53 -14.04
C VAL A 337 -14.44 -21.54 -13.02
N TRP A 338 -13.58 -22.38 -12.49
CA TRP A 338 -13.98 -23.49 -11.62
C TRP A 338 -13.81 -23.16 -10.15
N PHE A 339 -14.69 -23.73 -9.32
CA PHE A 339 -14.71 -23.51 -7.87
C PHE A 339 -14.87 -24.82 -7.12
N SER A 340 -14.13 -24.98 -6.03
CA SER A 340 -14.43 -25.89 -4.92
C SER A 340 -15.29 -25.18 -3.87
N HIS A 341 -15.59 -25.84 -2.76
CA HIS A 341 -16.25 -25.17 -1.61
C HIS A 341 -15.31 -24.20 -0.87
N TYR A 342 -13.99 -24.32 -1.04
CA TYR A 342 -13.01 -23.38 -0.48
C TYR A 342 -12.98 -22.05 -1.25
N GLY A 343 -13.13 -22.11 -2.58
CA GLY A 343 -13.05 -20.96 -3.46
C GLY A 343 -12.64 -21.35 -4.88
N PRO A 344 -12.04 -20.42 -5.63
CA PRO A 344 -11.64 -20.66 -7.01
C PRO A 344 -10.53 -21.73 -7.09
N MET A 345 -10.61 -22.58 -8.13
CA MET A 345 -9.55 -23.50 -8.48
C MET A 345 -8.36 -22.71 -9.02
N VAL A 346 -7.15 -23.22 -8.75
CA VAL A 346 -5.90 -22.63 -9.24
C VAL A 346 -5.01 -23.69 -9.88
N SER A 347 -4.19 -23.27 -10.83
CA SER A 347 -3.20 -24.15 -11.47
C SER A 347 -1.84 -23.49 -11.46
N LEU A 348 -0.83 -24.27 -11.13
CA LEU A 348 0.56 -23.84 -11.04
C LEU A 348 1.41 -24.72 -12.00
N PRO A 349 2.54 -24.25 -12.53
CA PRO A 349 3.35 -25.01 -13.48
C PRO A 349 3.80 -26.36 -12.98
N ASN A 350 4.20 -26.47 -11.72
CA ASN A 350 4.64 -27.70 -11.04
C ASN A 350 3.56 -28.38 -10.16
N ALA A 351 2.37 -27.82 -10.12
CA ALA A 351 1.19 -28.40 -9.46
C ALA A 351 -0.07 -28.17 -10.31
N PRO A 352 -0.10 -28.70 -11.56
CA PRO A 352 -1.24 -28.53 -12.45
C PRO A 352 -2.43 -29.39 -12.00
N TRP A 353 -3.61 -29.03 -12.48
CA TRP A 353 -4.79 -29.89 -12.39
C TRP A 353 -4.59 -31.15 -13.23
N THR A 354 -4.63 -32.31 -12.60
CA THR A 354 -4.41 -33.66 -13.19
C THR A 354 -5.66 -34.52 -13.02
N GLU A 355 -5.58 -35.81 -13.41
CA GLU A 355 -6.62 -36.81 -13.12
C GLU A 355 -6.67 -37.22 -11.64
N LYS A 356 -5.64 -36.87 -10.85
CA LYS A 356 -5.51 -37.35 -9.46
C LYS A 356 -5.57 -36.24 -8.43
N GLN A 357 -5.14 -35.03 -8.79
CA GLN A 357 -5.08 -33.90 -7.86
C GLN A 357 -5.33 -32.58 -8.56
N ALA A 358 -5.86 -31.62 -7.80
CA ALA A 358 -6.01 -30.24 -8.19
C ALA A 358 -5.75 -29.31 -6.99
N LEU A 359 -5.56 -28.03 -7.26
CA LEU A 359 -5.41 -27.00 -6.23
C LEU A 359 -6.60 -26.06 -6.25
N THR A 360 -6.96 -25.55 -5.06
CA THR A 360 -7.90 -24.46 -4.88
C THR A 360 -7.36 -23.49 -3.85
N MET A 361 -7.90 -22.28 -3.79
CA MET A 361 -7.51 -21.26 -2.82
C MET A 361 -8.70 -20.75 -2.02
N ARG A 362 -8.46 -20.36 -0.76
CA ARG A 362 -9.43 -19.68 0.11
C ARG A 362 -8.87 -18.35 0.54
N ASP A 363 -9.61 -17.27 0.29
CA ASP A 363 -9.24 -15.88 0.62
C ASP A 363 -10.05 -15.44 1.85
N ALA A 364 -9.39 -15.03 2.92
CA ALA A 364 -10.03 -14.57 4.16
C ALA A 364 -10.80 -13.24 3.96
N ASN A 365 -10.57 -12.56 2.85
CA ASN A 365 -11.29 -11.35 2.47
C ASN A 365 -12.44 -11.60 1.47
N ALA A 366 -12.70 -12.85 1.09
CA ALA A 366 -13.87 -13.17 0.28
C ALA A 366 -15.15 -12.72 1.01
N GLY A 367 -15.95 -11.86 0.36
CA GLY A 367 -17.18 -11.32 0.96
C GLY A 367 -16.96 -10.33 2.12
N ASN A 368 -15.78 -9.70 2.22
CA ASN A 368 -15.54 -8.67 3.22
C ASN A 368 -16.24 -7.35 2.83
N GLN A 369 -17.41 -7.10 3.40
CA GLN A 369 -18.26 -5.95 3.10
C GLN A 369 -18.07 -4.77 4.08
N ASN A 370 -17.32 -4.94 5.19
CA ASN A 370 -17.28 -3.99 6.30
C ASN A 370 -16.02 -3.10 6.32
N LEU A 371 -15.28 -3.05 5.22
CA LEU A 371 -14.03 -2.27 5.13
C LEU A 371 -14.26 -0.78 5.41
N LEU A 372 -15.29 -0.20 4.77
CA LEU A 372 -15.64 1.21 4.99
C LEU A 372 -16.19 1.47 6.40
N ASP A 373 -16.95 0.52 6.98
CA ASP A 373 -17.42 0.65 8.36
C ASP A 373 -16.25 0.73 9.35
N GLN A 374 -15.21 -0.07 9.15
CA GLN A 374 -14.06 -0.06 10.04
C GLN A 374 -13.27 1.24 9.93
N TRP A 375 -12.92 1.71 8.72
CA TRP A 375 -12.21 2.98 8.57
C TRP A 375 -13.07 4.15 9.09
N LYS A 376 -14.37 4.21 8.78
CA LYS A 376 -15.26 5.22 9.34
C LYS A 376 -15.27 5.21 10.89
N ALA A 377 -15.30 4.02 11.49
CA ALA A 377 -15.24 3.90 12.95
C ALA A 377 -13.90 4.37 13.53
N MET A 378 -12.79 4.13 12.84
CA MET A 378 -11.47 4.66 13.20
C MET A 378 -11.43 6.19 13.03
N ASP A 379 -11.96 6.74 11.92
CA ASP A 379 -12.05 8.19 11.66
C ASP A 379 -12.85 8.93 12.74
N LEU A 380 -13.86 8.28 13.33
CA LEU A 380 -14.74 8.82 14.36
C LEU A 380 -14.26 8.59 15.78
N ALA A 381 -13.23 7.76 16.00
CA ALA A 381 -12.74 7.42 17.34
C ALA A 381 -12.15 8.65 18.03
N GLN A 382 -12.56 8.88 19.29
CA GLN A 382 -12.15 10.04 20.07
C GLN A 382 -11.08 9.72 21.14
N ASP A 383 -10.80 8.44 21.35
CA ASP A 383 -9.75 7.96 22.23
C ASP A 383 -9.23 6.59 21.76
N MET A 384 -8.10 6.15 22.32
CA MET A 384 -7.44 4.92 21.88
C MET A 384 -8.29 3.67 22.17
N ASP A 385 -9.16 3.67 23.15
CA ASP A 385 -10.01 2.53 23.44
C ASP A 385 -11.15 2.42 22.43
N ALA A 386 -11.79 3.52 22.03
CA ALA A 386 -12.74 3.58 20.92
C ALA A 386 -12.09 3.15 19.58
N PHE A 387 -10.83 3.52 19.36
CA PHE A 387 -10.06 3.11 18.19
C PHE A 387 -9.83 1.60 18.18
N LYS A 388 -9.43 1.01 19.31
CA LYS A 388 -9.30 -0.45 19.46
C LYS A 388 -10.63 -1.18 19.34
N ASP A 389 -11.72 -0.57 19.80
CA ASP A 389 -13.07 -1.12 19.67
C ASP A 389 -13.55 -1.12 18.21
N ALA A 390 -13.12 -0.16 17.38
CA ALA A 390 -13.35 -0.22 15.94
C ALA A 390 -12.72 -1.47 15.30
N HIS A 391 -11.49 -1.82 15.69
CA HIS A 391 -10.83 -3.06 15.26
C HIS A 391 -11.56 -4.31 15.77
N ARG A 392 -11.93 -4.33 17.05
CA ARG A 392 -12.64 -5.48 17.66
C ARG A 392 -13.99 -5.72 17.01
N LYS A 393 -14.78 -4.67 16.83
CA LYS A 393 -16.14 -4.76 16.31
C LYS A 393 -16.21 -5.18 14.87
N TRP A 394 -15.39 -4.56 14.01
CA TRP A 394 -15.51 -4.75 12.59
C TRP A 394 -14.59 -5.85 12.05
N ASN A 395 -13.37 -5.97 12.57
CA ASN A 395 -12.38 -6.97 12.12
C ASN A 395 -12.37 -7.12 10.59
N ALA A 396 -12.30 -5.99 9.87
CA ALA A 396 -12.52 -5.92 8.43
C ALA A 396 -11.34 -5.35 7.63
N LEU A 397 -10.26 -4.92 8.29
CA LEU A 397 -9.05 -4.52 7.57
C LEU A 397 -8.48 -5.73 6.83
N PRO A 398 -8.25 -5.61 5.50
CA PRO A 398 -8.05 -6.81 4.70
C PRO A 398 -6.62 -7.37 4.78
N TRP A 399 -5.60 -6.51 4.89
CA TRP A 399 -4.20 -6.90 4.69
C TRP A 399 -3.20 -5.92 5.30
N VAL A 400 -3.54 -5.26 6.40
CA VAL A 400 -2.67 -4.23 6.99
C VAL A 400 -2.43 -4.43 8.47
N ASN A 401 -1.19 -4.12 8.89
CA ASN A 401 -0.85 -3.74 10.26
C ASN A 401 -1.30 -2.31 10.51
N THR A 402 -1.68 -2.01 11.74
CA THR A 402 -1.98 -0.65 12.22
C THR A 402 -1.00 -0.26 13.30
N MET A 403 -0.32 0.86 13.15
CA MET A 403 0.42 1.56 14.19
C MET A 403 -0.34 2.84 14.51
N ALA A 404 -0.68 3.05 15.77
CA ALA A 404 -1.43 4.22 16.22
C ALA A 404 -0.80 4.85 17.45
N THR A 405 -0.98 6.16 17.59
CA THR A 405 -0.62 6.88 18.81
C THR A 405 -1.75 7.81 19.21
N SER A 406 -1.77 8.23 20.48
CA SER A 406 -2.80 9.11 21.01
C SER A 406 -2.21 10.30 21.76
N LYS A 407 -3.02 11.35 21.92
CA LYS A 407 -2.63 12.58 22.63
C LYS A 407 -2.17 12.29 24.07
N ASP A 408 -2.69 11.24 24.72
CA ASP A 408 -2.30 10.82 26.08
C ASP A 408 -1.01 9.98 26.11
N GLY A 409 -0.36 9.76 24.94
CA GLY A 409 0.96 9.14 24.84
C GLY A 409 0.98 7.61 24.86
N ARG A 410 -0.07 6.97 24.34
CA ARG A 410 -0.08 5.52 24.06
C ARG A 410 0.45 5.26 22.65
N ALA A 411 1.13 4.12 22.48
CA ALA A 411 1.57 3.57 21.20
C ALA A 411 0.97 2.17 21.04
N VAL A 412 0.18 1.95 19.97
CA VAL A 412 -0.58 0.72 19.76
C VAL A 412 -0.21 0.08 18.41
N PHE A 413 0.05 -1.24 18.43
CA PHE A 413 0.18 -2.09 17.24
C PHE A 413 -0.97 -3.08 17.18
N ILE A 414 -1.51 -3.31 15.99
CA ILE A 414 -2.48 -4.36 15.71
C ILE A 414 -2.20 -4.92 14.31
N ASP A 415 -1.90 -6.22 14.19
CA ASP A 415 -2.02 -6.89 12.89
C ASP A 415 -3.50 -7.20 12.67
N GLY A 416 -4.21 -6.26 12.06
CA GLY A 416 -5.65 -6.34 11.82
C GLY A 416 -6.03 -7.15 10.59
N SER A 417 -5.06 -7.79 9.93
CA SER A 417 -5.30 -8.55 8.70
C SER A 417 -6.25 -9.72 8.92
N ASN A 418 -7.12 -9.95 7.95
CA ASN A 418 -7.95 -11.14 7.96
C ASN A 418 -7.12 -12.37 7.57
N VAL A 419 -7.09 -13.37 8.45
CA VAL A 419 -6.49 -14.69 8.22
C VAL A 419 -7.43 -15.80 8.65
N GLY A 420 -7.26 -17.00 8.05
CA GLY A 420 -8.04 -18.18 8.43
C GLY A 420 -7.69 -18.66 9.83
N ARG A 421 -8.69 -19.06 10.63
CA ARG A 421 -8.51 -19.62 11.96
C ARG A 421 -8.39 -21.13 11.89
N LEU A 422 -7.19 -21.66 11.94
CA LEU A 422 -6.92 -23.11 12.05
C LEU A 422 -6.87 -23.53 13.50
N SER A 423 -7.19 -24.80 13.76
CA SER A 423 -6.96 -25.40 15.08
C SER A 423 -5.46 -25.62 15.35
N ALA A 424 -5.07 -25.74 16.60
CA ALA A 424 -3.69 -26.05 16.98
C ALA A 424 -3.20 -27.38 16.41
N GLU A 425 -4.09 -28.36 16.33
CA GLU A 425 -3.82 -29.68 15.76
C GLU A 425 -3.58 -29.58 14.24
N ALA A 426 -4.40 -28.81 13.52
CA ALA A 426 -4.22 -28.60 12.09
C ALA A 426 -2.88 -27.89 11.79
N ILE A 427 -2.52 -26.90 12.61
CA ILE A 427 -1.24 -26.18 12.49
C ILE A 427 -0.07 -27.15 12.73
N ALA A 428 -0.12 -27.98 13.79
CA ALA A 428 0.93 -28.95 14.11
C ALA A 428 1.11 -29.96 12.96
N LEU A 429 0.00 -30.51 12.45
CA LEU A 429 0.02 -31.45 11.33
C LEU A 429 0.56 -30.80 10.04
N TRP A 430 0.17 -29.57 9.74
CA TRP A 430 0.72 -28.84 8.61
C TRP A 430 2.24 -28.62 8.76
N GLN A 431 2.72 -28.21 9.95
CA GLN A 431 4.14 -28.05 10.23
C GLN A 431 4.94 -29.35 10.07
N GLU A 432 4.36 -30.51 10.38
CA GLU A 432 4.97 -31.82 10.11
C GLU A 432 5.03 -32.08 8.60
N ARG A 433 3.94 -31.78 7.88
CA ARG A 433 3.87 -31.97 6.42
C ARG A 433 4.86 -31.08 5.68
N THR A 434 5.20 -29.88 6.18
CA THR A 434 6.25 -29.05 5.55
C THR A 434 7.62 -29.73 5.50
N LYS A 435 7.85 -30.76 6.33
CA LYS A 435 9.10 -31.54 6.41
C LYS A 435 9.02 -32.86 5.65
N SER A 436 7.82 -33.45 5.60
CA SER A 436 7.59 -34.82 5.11
C SER A 436 6.97 -34.86 3.70
N ASP A 437 6.20 -33.86 3.28
CA ASP A 437 5.60 -33.77 1.95
C ASP A 437 6.34 -32.72 1.08
N PRO A 438 6.97 -33.14 -0.04
CA PRO A 438 7.77 -32.23 -0.86
C PRO A 438 7.00 -31.02 -1.40
N LEU A 439 5.71 -31.20 -1.77
CA LEU A 439 4.90 -30.10 -2.31
C LEU A 439 4.56 -29.08 -1.23
N THR A 440 4.12 -29.54 -0.05
CA THR A 440 3.86 -28.66 1.11
C THR A 440 5.13 -27.93 1.55
N GLY A 441 6.27 -28.64 1.54
CA GLY A 441 7.58 -28.07 1.83
C GLY A 441 8.01 -27.01 0.81
N GLU A 442 7.79 -27.22 -0.48
CA GLU A 442 8.08 -26.25 -1.53
C GLU A 442 7.20 -25.00 -1.42
N PHE A 443 5.91 -25.17 -1.16
CA PHE A 443 5.02 -24.03 -0.91
C PHE A 443 5.51 -23.17 0.24
N PHE A 444 5.87 -23.78 1.37
CA PHE A 444 6.29 -23.02 2.55
C PHE A 444 7.73 -22.52 2.45
N ASN A 445 8.69 -23.41 2.26
CA ASN A 445 10.12 -23.05 2.28
C ASN A 445 10.57 -22.30 1.01
N GLY A 446 9.96 -22.60 -0.15
CA GLY A 446 10.27 -21.98 -1.43
C GLY A 446 9.54 -20.67 -1.66
N MET A 447 8.25 -20.61 -1.31
CA MET A 447 7.38 -19.48 -1.61
C MET A 447 6.85 -18.76 -0.35
N GLY A 448 6.95 -19.36 0.86
CA GLY A 448 6.35 -18.88 2.09
C GLY A 448 4.82 -18.86 2.05
N LEU A 449 4.21 -19.78 1.31
CA LEU A 449 2.77 -19.94 1.18
C LEU A 449 2.31 -21.18 1.96
N ILE A 450 1.06 -21.19 2.36
CA ILE A 450 0.47 -22.32 3.09
C ILE A 450 -0.32 -23.20 2.14
N LEU A 451 0.05 -24.49 2.09
CA LEU A 451 -0.68 -25.55 1.40
C LEU A 451 -1.20 -26.54 2.42
N LEU A 452 -2.52 -26.73 2.44
CA LEU A 452 -3.24 -27.65 3.31
C LEU A 452 -3.84 -28.82 2.53
N ASP A 453 -4.25 -29.87 3.22
CA ASP A 453 -5.01 -30.97 2.66
C ASP A 453 -6.50 -30.61 2.58
N GLY A 454 -7.00 -30.40 1.37
CA GLY A 454 -8.38 -30.02 1.16
C GLY A 454 -9.36 -31.20 1.12
N SER A 455 -8.86 -32.43 1.28
CA SER A 455 -9.68 -33.64 1.38
C SER A 455 -9.97 -34.02 2.83
N ASP A 456 -9.42 -33.31 3.80
CA ASP A 456 -9.53 -33.57 5.23
C ASP A 456 -10.15 -32.35 5.96
N SER A 457 -11.32 -32.54 6.58
CA SER A 457 -12.05 -31.48 7.31
C SER A 457 -11.29 -30.92 8.52
N GLN A 458 -10.24 -31.63 9.00
CA GLN A 458 -9.37 -31.12 10.07
C GLN A 458 -8.72 -29.77 9.71
N PHE A 459 -8.51 -29.51 8.40
CA PHE A 459 -7.94 -28.27 7.90
C PHE A 459 -8.98 -27.17 7.59
N GLU A 460 -10.27 -27.37 7.94
CA GLU A 460 -11.26 -26.30 7.85
C GLU A 460 -10.99 -25.19 8.85
N TRP A 461 -11.32 -23.97 8.43
CA TRP A 461 -11.24 -22.81 9.31
C TRP A 461 -12.31 -22.86 10.39
N GLN A 462 -11.87 -22.72 11.64
CA GLN A 462 -12.71 -22.88 12.81
C GLN A 462 -13.48 -21.61 13.15
N ALA A 463 -14.78 -21.74 13.43
CA ALA A 463 -15.61 -20.61 13.85
C ALA A 463 -15.20 -20.11 15.25
N HIS A 464 -15.36 -18.82 15.49
CA HIS A 464 -15.22 -18.19 16.79
C HIS A 464 -16.37 -17.18 17.00
N PRO A 465 -16.99 -17.11 18.20
CA PRO A 465 -18.17 -16.25 18.43
C PRO A 465 -17.89 -14.76 18.30
N GLU A 466 -16.64 -14.31 18.51
CA GLU A 466 -16.24 -12.91 18.38
C GLU A 466 -15.69 -12.57 16.98
N ALA A 467 -15.60 -13.54 16.07
CA ALA A 467 -15.16 -13.28 14.70
C ALA A 467 -16.29 -12.61 13.90
N ARG A 468 -15.94 -11.66 13.03
CA ARG A 468 -16.89 -11.00 12.12
C ARG A 468 -17.69 -12.00 11.27
N VAL A 469 -17.01 -13.01 10.77
CA VAL A 469 -17.59 -14.14 10.03
C VAL A 469 -16.97 -15.45 10.48
N PRO A 470 -17.68 -16.58 10.39
CA PRO A 470 -17.11 -17.88 10.73
C PRO A 470 -15.84 -18.17 9.93
N GLY A 471 -14.82 -18.65 10.61
CA GLY A 471 -13.58 -19.13 9.99
C GLY A 471 -12.43 -18.12 9.93
N ILE A 472 -12.62 -16.84 10.27
CA ILE A 472 -11.51 -15.89 10.41
C ILE A 472 -11.08 -15.75 11.88
N VAL A 473 -9.82 -15.34 12.08
CA VAL A 473 -9.26 -15.07 13.41
C VAL A 473 -9.92 -13.81 14.00
N PRO A 474 -10.51 -13.89 15.22
CA PRO A 474 -11.10 -12.73 15.89
C PRO A 474 -10.02 -11.79 16.44
N TYR A 475 -10.40 -10.51 16.70
CA TYR A 475 -9.51 -9.51 17.27
C TYR A 475 -8.75 -9.97 18.52
N VAL A 476 -9.40 -10.76 19.40
CA VAL A 476 -8.79 -11.22 20.65
C VAL A 476 -7.57 -12.12 20.42
N GLU A 477 -7.51 -12.84 19.32
CA GLU A 477 -6.41 -13.75 18.92
C GLU A 477 -5.40 -13.08 17.95
N GLN A 478 -5.63 -11.83 17.51
CA GLN A 478 -4.70 -11.11 16.62
C GLN A 478 -3.46 -10.62 17.36
N PRO A 479 -2.28 -10.53 16.68
CA PRO A 479 -1.09 -9.91 17.27
C PRO A 479 -1.33 -8.43 17.57
N LYS A 480 -1.07 -8.01 18.80
CA LYS A 480 -1.27 -6.63 19.22
C LYS A 480 -0.41 -6.24 20.39
N TYR A 481 -0.06 -4.94 20.47
CA TYR A 481 0.64 -4.30 21.57
C TYR A 481 -0.03 -2.98 21.95
N ASP A 482 0.09 -2.61 23.23
CA ASP A 482 -0.34 -1.33 23.79
C ASP A 482 0.76 -0.89 24.75
N ARG A 483 1.52 0.14 24.39
CA ARG A 483 2.78 0.54 25.05
C ARG A 483 2.80 2.03 25.30
N SER A 484 3.76 2.47 26.11
CA SER A 484 4.04 3.89 26.38
C SER A 484 5.38 4.38 25.82
N ASP A 485 6.20 3.46 25.29
CA ASP A 485 7.49 3.76 24.69
C ASP A 485 7.40 3.85 23.15
N TYR A 486 7.61 2.76 22.41
CA TYR A 486 7.55 2.77 20.96
C TYR A 486 7.05 1.44 20.38
N ILE A 487 6.57 1.52 19.16
CA ILE A 487 6.34 0.40 18.27
C ILE A 487 6.69 0.79 16.83
N PHE A 488 7.07 -0.19 16.03
CA PHE A 488 7.31 0.01 14.60
C PHE A 488 6.93 -1.22 13.79
N ASN A 489 6.73 -1.03 12.49
CA ASN A 489 6.67 -2.12 11.52
C ASN A 489 7.20 -1.66 10.16
N ALA A 490 7.88 -2.55 9.47
CA ALA A 490 8.41 -2.37 8.12
C ALA A 490 8.09 -3.59 7.22
N ASN A 491 6.86 -4.10 7.29
CA ASN A 491 6.23 -5.18 6.55
C ASN A 491 6.65 -6.62 6.90
N ASP A 492 7.73 -6.84 7.64
CA ASP A 492 7.96 -8.17 8.21
C ASP A 492 6.87 -8.48 9.24
N SER A 493 6.74 -9.74 9.68
CA SER A 493 5.69 -10.17 10.60
C SER A 493 5.71 -9.37 11.91
N HIS A 494 4.64 -9.48 12.65
CA HIS A 494 4.42 -8.86 13.96
C HIS A 494 5.56 -9.06 14.98
N TRP A 495 6.38 -10.10 14.83
CA TRP A 495 7.32 -10.55 15.85
C TRP A 495 8.25 -9.42 16.36
N LEU A 496 8.91 -8.67 15.46
CA LEU A 496 9.88 -7.62 15.82
C LEU A 496 9.26 -6.21 15.73
N THR A 497 8.05 -6.02 16.24
CA THR A 497 7.43 -4.68 16.34
C THR A 497 7.95 -3.87 17.53
N HIS A 498 8.63 -4.53 18.44
CA HIS A 498 9.40 -3.96 19.54
C HIS A 498 10.68 -4.79 19.72
N VAL A 499 11.84 -4.13 19.85
CA VAL A 499 13.13 -4.83 19.82
C VAL A 499 13.37 -5.60 21.10
N GLU A 500 13.12 -4.97 22.25
CA GLU A 500 13.39 -5.54 23.57
C GLU A 500 12.34 -6.55 24.03
N GLU A 501 11.13 -6.42 23.52
CA GLU A 501 10.00 -7.29 23.87
C GLU A 501 9.26 -7.78 22.60
N PRO A 502 9.82 -8.72 21.83
CA PRO A 502 9.19 -9.25 20.63
C PRO A 502 7.88 -9.97 20.93
N LEU A 503 6.89 -9.83 20.04
CA LEU A 503 5.60 -10.52 20.12
C LEU A 503 5.75 -11.99 19.71
N ASN A 504 5.36 -12.93 20.58
CA ASN A 504 5.47 -14.36 20.34
C ASN A 504 4.16 -15.10 20.66
N GLY A 505 3.99 -16.29 20.09
CA GLY A 505 2.92 -17.21 20.41
C GLY A 505 1.65 -17.04 19.58
N TYR A 506 1.75 -16.41 18.41
CA TYR A 506 0.61 -16.25 17.52
C TYR A 506 0.57 -17.33 16.43
N SER A 507 -0.57 -17.44 15.76
CA SER A 507 -0.72 -18.37 14.65
C SER A 507 0.33 -18.06 13.55
N PRO A 508 0.99 -19.09 12.96
CA PRO A 508 1.94 -18.92 11.87
C PRO A 508 1.32 -18.26 10.63
N LEU A 509 -0.01 -18.19 10.54
CA LEU A 509 -0.69 -17.44 9.48
C LEU A 509 -0.47 -15.93 9.60
N PHE A 510 -0.07 -15.40 10.78
CA PHE A 510 0.37 -14.00 10.93
C PHE A 510 1.85 -13.78 10.55
N GLY A 511 2.50 -14.79 10.01
CA GLY A 511 3.90 -14.77 9.61
C GLY A 511 4.86 -15.35 10.65
N SER A 512 6.12 -15.47 10.24
CA SER A 512 7.14 -16.16 11.05
C SER A 512 7.54 -15.37 12.27
N GLU A 513 7.75 -16.04 13.38
CA GLU A 513 8.43 -15.57 14.59
C GLU A 513 9.87 -16.08 14.62
N GLN A 514 10.76 -15.43 15.36
CA GLN A 514 12.16 -15.82 15.56
C GLN A 514 12.92 -16.16 14.27
N ALA A 515 12.60 -15.45 13.18
CA ALA A 515 13.20 -15.60 11.87
C ALA A 515 13.93 -14.32 11.45
N ALA A 516 14.94 -14.46 10.59
CA ALA A 516 15.72 -13.33 10.07
C ALA A 516 14.79 -12.27 9.45
N ARG A 517 15.09 -11.01 9.75
CA ARG A 517 14.34 -9.85 9.25
C ARG A 517 15.03 -9.22 8.06
N SER A 518 14.23 -8.59 7.21
CA SER A 518 14.76 -7.80 6.09
C SER A 518 15.71 -6.71 6.59
N LEU A 519 16.68 -6.35 5.77
CA LEU A 519 17.60 -5.27 6.09
C LEU A 519 16.86 -3.95 6.36
N ARG A 520 15.72 -3.74 5.70
CA ARG A 520 14.85 -2.58 5.94
C ARG A 520 14.19 -2.62 7.32
N THR A 521 13.67 -3.75 7.77
CA THR A 521 13.15 -3.88 9.14
C THR A 521 14.25 -3.65 10.17
N ARG A 522 15.44 -4.17 9.94
CA ARG A 522 16.59 -4.01 10.86
C ARG A 522 17.06 -2.57 10.96
N ILE A 523 17.11 -1.79 9.86
CA ILE A 523 17.44 -0.36 9.95
C ILE A 523 16.32 0.42 10.65
N ASN A 524 15.04 0.13 10.39
CA ASN A 524 13.94 0.76 11.12
C ASN A 524 14.04 0.45 12.63
N ALA A 525 14.33 -0.80 13.02
CA ALA A 525 14.58 -1.17 14.40
C ALA A 525 15.68 -0.30 15.03
N LYS A 526 16.87 -0.19 14.39
CA LYS A 526 17.96 0.68 14.85
C LYS A 526 17.52 2.14 15.00
N LEU A 527 16.78 2.68 14.02
CA LEU A 527 16.36 4.08 14.03
C LEU A 527 15.39 4.39 15.17
N VAL A 528 14.53 3.46 15.59
CA VAL A 528 13.51 3.71 16.62
C VAL A 528 13.96 3.31 18.03
N SER A 529 14.85 2.29 18.16
CA SER A 529 15.24 1.77 19.47
C SER A 529 16.52 2.39 20.02
N ASP A 530 17.40 2.96 19.17
CA ASP A 530 18.68 3.52 19.60
C ASP A 530 18.49 4.76 20.47
N THR A 531 18.85 4.64 21.75
CA THR A 531 18.80 5.72 22.77
C THR A 531 20.18 6.24 23.13
N SER A 532 21.21 5.86 22.36
CA SER A 532 22.56 6.38 22.58
C SER A 532 22.62 7.89 22.32
N PRO A 533 23.53 8.62 22.94
CA PRO A 533 23.69 10.07 22.72
C PRO A 533 23.92 10.48 21.27
N ASP A 534 24.50 9.57 20.48
CA ASP A 534 24.76 9.77 19.04
C ASP A 534 23.63 9.14 18.17
N GLY A 535 22.59 8.60 18.81
CA GLY A 535 21.46 7.97 18.17
C GLY A 535 20.49 8.98 17.55
N PRO A 536 19.49 8.50 16.81
CA PRO A 536 18.51 9.36 16.11
C PRO A 536 17.65 10.23 17.04
N ALA A 537 17.45 9.79 18.29
CA ALA A 537 16.67 10.50 19.32
C ALA A 537 17.53 11.47 20.17
N GLY A 538 18.79 11.73 19.79
CA GLY A 538 19.67 12.67 20.47
C GLY A 538 20.07 12.26 21.88
N VAL A 539 20.60 13.24 22.64
CA VAL A 539 21.28 13.01 23.94
C VAL A 539 20.32 12.49 25.03
N ASP A 540 19.05 12.84 24.98
CA ASP A 540 18.06 12.44 26.00
C ASP A 540 17.32 11.13 25.63
N GLY A 541 17.58 10.57 24.42
CA GLY A 541 16.96 9.34 23.93
C GLY A 541 15.46 9.48 23.64
N LYS A 542 14.96 10.71 23.50
CA LYS A 542 13.55 11.03 23.20
C LYS A 542 13.43 11.81 21.90
N PHE A 543 12.43 11.48 21.12
CA PHE A 543 12.22 12.13 19.84
C PHE A 543 11.48 13.47 19.97
N SER A 544 12.02 14.49 19.32
CA SER A 544 11.25 15.61 18.78
C SER A 544 10.70 15.25 17.41
N LEU A 545 9.71 16.01 16.91
CA LEU A 545 9.16 15.82 15.56
C LEU A 545 10.26 15.90 14.48
N LYS A 546 11.20 16.84 14.65
CA LYS A 546 12.30 17.06 13.72
C LYS A 546 13.30 15.91 13.70
N GLU A 547 13.67 15.36 14.85
CA GLU A 547 14.56 14.20 14.93
C GLU A 547 13.95 12.97 14.30
N MET A 548 12.65 12.73 14.49
CA MET A 548 11.94 11.65 13.81
C MET A 548 11.98 11.82 12.27
N GLN A 549 11.78 13.03 11.76
CA GLN A 549 11.89 13.36 10.33
C GLN A 549 13.32 13.15 9.81
N GLN A 550 14.32 13.60 10.57
CA GLN A 550 15.73 13.44 10.24
C GLN A 550 16.18 11.96 10.26
N ALA A 551 15.65 11.17 11.20
CA ALA A 551 15.91 9.74 11.26
C ALA A 551 15.44 9.03 9.97
N LEU A 552 14.24 9.32 9.47
CA LEU A 552 13.76 8.78 8.20
C LEU A 552 14.63 9.23 7.03
N PHE A 553 14.94 10.54 6.95
CA PHE A 553 15.72 11.13 5.85
C PHE A 553 17.24 11.12 6.08
N SER A 554 17.71 10.39 7.09
CA SER A 554 19.12 10.07 7.21
C SER A 554 19.63 9.28 6.00
N ASN A 555 18.74 8.54 5.32
CA ASN A 555 19.03 7.71 4.15
C ASN A 555 20.20 6.72 4.39
N ARG A 556 20.41 6.27 5.62
CA ARG A 556 21.44 5.30 6.00
C ARG A 556 21.19 3.97 5.28
N SER A 557 22.27 3.41 4.72
CA SER A 557 22.29 2.06 4.13
C SER A 557 22.84 1.06 5.13
N LEU A 558 21.99 0.26 5.77
CA LEU A 558 22.42 -0.79 6.69
C LEU A 558 23.34 -1.81 6.00
N THR A 559 23.09 -2.12 4.74
CA THR A 559 23.91 -3.06 3.99
C THR A 559 25.34 -2.52 3.83
N ALA A 560 25.48 -1.21 3.56
CA ALA A 560 26.79 -0.57 3.52
C ALA A 560 27.45 -0.50 4.91
N GLU A 561 26.68 -0.25 5.97
CA GLU A 561 27.20 -0.27 7.35
C GLU A 561 27.75 -1.65 7.75
N LEU A 562 27.10 -2.73 7.29
CA LEU A 562 27.46 -4.10 7.64
C LEU A 562 28.60 -4.67 6.79
N LEU A 563 28.79 -4.22 5.55
CA LEU A 563 29.60 -4.96 4.57
C LEU A 563 30.64 -4.10 3.84
N LEU A 564 30.44 -2.79 3.71
CA LEU A 564 31.29 -1.94 2.85
C LEU A 564 32.77 -2.01 3.24
N ASP A 565 33.08 -1.93 4.53
CA ASP A 565 34.47 -1.92 5.01
C ASP A 565 35.21 -3.24 4.71
N GLU A 566 34.48 -4.38 4.81
CA GLU A 566 35.04 -5.70 4.46
C GLU A 566 35.19 -5.86 2.93
N VAL A 567 34.25 -5.35 2.13
CA VAL A 567 34.37 -5.34 0.66
C VAL A 567 35.56 -4.48 0.22
N VAL A 568 35.73 -3.30 0.79
CA VAL A 568 36.90 -2.43 0.52
C VAL A 568 38.21 -3.11 0.93
N ALA A 569 38.22 -3.76 2.09
CA ALA A 569 39.41 -4.50 2.57
C ALA A 569 39.76 -5.68 1.63
N ALA A 570 38.75 -6.41 1.13
CA ALA A 570 38.98 -7.46 0.14
C ALA A 570 39.46 -6.90 -1.22
N CYS A 571 38.85 -5.82 -1.66
CA CYS A 571 39.15 -5.13 -2.91
C CYS A 571 40.61 -4.62 -2.97
N THR A 572 41.15 -4.09 -1.89
CA THR A 572 42.50 -3.56 -1.86
C THR A 572 43.59 -4.64 -1.90
N LYS A 573 43.25 -5.93 -1.78
CA LYS A 573 44.19 -7.06 -1.88
C LYS A 573 44.46 -7.50 -3.32
N VAL A 574 43.66 -7.05 -4.28
CA VAL A 574 43.68 -7.46 -5.69
C VAL A 574 43.63 -6.26 -6.63
N THR A 575 44.24 -6.36 -7.81
CA THR A 575 44.14 -5.30 -8.83
C THR A 575 43.06 -5.55 -9.84
N SER A 576 42.80 -6.83 -10.15
CA SER A 576 41.82 -7.26 -11.14
C SER A 576 41.15 -8.59 -10.78
N VAL A 577 40.03 -8.89 -11.40
CA VAL A 577 39.30 -10.16 -11.28
C VAL A 577 38.80 -10.59 -12.63
N ILE A 578 38.90 -11.90 -12.95
CA ILE A 578 38.33 -12.46 -14.17
C ILE A 578 36.86 -12.81 -13.94
N VAL A 579 35.99 -12.23 -14.74
CA VAL A 579 34.54 -12.49 -14.77
C VAL A 579 34.09 -12.74 -16.21
N ASP A 580 33.39 -13.85 -16.44
CA ASP A 580 32.85 -14.23 -17.74
C ASP A 580 33.92 -14.25 -18.86
N GLY A 581 35.19 -14.56 -18.48
CA GLY A 581 36.32 -14.65 -19.38
C GLY A 581 37.06 -13.32 -19.62
N GLU A 582 36.60 -12.22 -19.05
CA GLU A 582 37.22 -10.89 -19.13
C GLU A 582 37.93 -10.50 -17.84
N GLU A 583 39.11 -9.91 -17.95
CA GLU A 583 39.82 -9.33 -16.81
C GLU A 583 39.31 -7.92 -16.55
N VAL A 584 38.82 -7.65 -15.33
CA VAL A 584 38.24 -6.37 -14.90
C VAL A 584 39.14 -5.75 -13.84
N ASP A 585 39.66 -4.55 -14.13
CA ASP A 585 40.41 -3.73 -13.15
C ASP A 585 39.45 -3.21 -12.07
N LEU A 586 39.81 -3.39 -10.81
CA LEU A 586 39.03 -2.96 -9.63
C LEU A 586 39.61 -1.73 -8.92
N ALA A 587 40.76 -1.19 -9.32
CA ALA A 587 41.41 -0.11 -8.59
C ALA A 587 40.52 1.14 -8.46
N GLY A 588 39.85 1.54 -9.55
CA GLY A 588 38.87 2.63 -9.55
C GLY A 588 37.65 2.35 -8.67
N ALA A 589 37.13 1.10 -8.73
CA ALA A 589 35.99 0.68 -7.92
C ALA A 589 36.31 0.66 -6.43
N CYS A 590 37.49 0.16 -6.03
CA CYS A 590 37.94 0.19 -4.66
C CYS A 590 38.06 1.62 -4.11
N THR A 591 38.55 2.55 -4.95
CA THR A 591 38.66 3.97 -4.59
C THR A 591 37.27 4.61 -4.42
N ALA A 592 36.35 4.36 -5.33
CA ALA A 592 34.96 4.87 -5.26
C ALA A 592 34.23 4.35 -4.03
N LEU A 593 34.30 3.03 -3.76
CA LEU A 593 33.68 2.44 -2.57
C LEU A 593 34.30 2.92 -1.26
N LYS A 594 35.63 3.16 -1.21
CA LYS A 594 36.27 3.75 -0.04
C LYS A 594 35.79 5.16 0.26
N GLY A 595 35.35 5.91 -0.77
CA GLY A 595 34.79 7.25 -0.64
C GLY A 595 33.29 7.26 -0.32
N TYR A 596 32.60 6.12 -0.39
CA TYR A 596 31.15 6.06 -0.17
C TYR A 596 30.78 6.29 1.30
N ASN A 597 29.93 7.28 1.56
CA ASN A 597 29.55 7.72 2.90
C ASN A 597 28.49 6.83 3.59
N LYS A 598 28.08 5.69 2.99
CA LYS A 598 27.06 4.75 3.48
C LYS A 598 25.64 5.35 3.55
N HIS A 599 25.39 6.45 2.82
CA HIS A 599 24.08 7.10 2.71
C HIS A 599 23.60 7.09 1.25
N LEU A 600 22.28 7.25 1.07
CA LEU A 600 21.64 7.30 -0.25
C LEU A 600 21.03 8.70 -0.47
N ASP A 601 21.88 9.71 -0.28
CA ASP A 601 21.60 11.11 -0.56
C ASP A 601 21.97 11.46 -2.00
N LEU A 602 21.46 12.59 -2.51
CA LEU A 602 21.68 12.96 -3.91
C LEU A 602 23.17 13.17 -4.24
N ASP A 603 23.96 13.60 -3.29
CA ASP A 603 25.42 13.85 -3.39
C ASP A 603 26.29 12.65 -2.98
N SER A 604 25.69 11.52 -2.57
CA SER A 604 26.43 10.31 -2.20
C SER A 604 27.12 9.69 -3.40
N THR A 605 28.44 9.82 -3.47
CA THR A 605 29.29 9.19 -4.48
C THR A 605 29.56 7.73 -4.14
N GLY A 606 29.73 6.86 -5.16
CA GLY A 606 29.92 5.41 -4.96
C GLY A 606 28.65 4.63 -4.59
N ALA A 607 27.54 5.32 -4.29
CA ALA A 607 26.24 4.70 -3.97
C ALA A 607 25.69 3.87 -5.14
N VAL A 608 25.82 4.35 -6.37
CA VAL A 608 25.38 3.65 -7.58
C VAL A 608 26.17 2.36 -7.77
N LEU A 609 27.48 2.41 -7.63
CA LEU A 609 28.35 1.23 -7.72
C LEU A 609 28.01 0.20 -6.63
N PHE A 610 27.81 0.66 -5.38
CA PHE A 610 27.44 -0.21 -4.27
C PHE A 610 26.07 -0.88 -4.52
N ARG A 611 25.09 -0.15 -5.05
CA ARG A 611 23.77 -0.70 -5.45
C ARG A 611 23.92 -1.79 -6.51
N GLU A 612 24.68 -1.54 -7.57
CA GLU A 612 24.91 -2.54 -8.61
C GLU A 612 25.66 -3.76 -8.06
N TRP A 613 26.57 -3.58 -7.09
CA TRP A 613 27.23 -4.67 -6.39
C TRP A 613 26.26 -5.53 -5.58
N ILE A 614 25.45 -4.93 -4.69
CA ILE A 614 24.54 -5.71 -3.80
C ILE A 614 23.41 -6.38 -4.59
N THR A 615 22.98 -5.79 -5.69
CA THR A 615 21.91 -6.36 -6.52
C THR A 615 22.37 -7.55 -7.37
N GLN A 616 23.66 -7.87 -7.44
CA GLN A 616 24.15 -9.14 -8.01
C GLN A 616 23.78 -10.34 -7.13
N TYR A 617 23.58 -10.14 -5.84
CA TYR A 617 23.03 -11.17 -4.96
C TYR A 617 21.52 -11.32 -5.16
N LYS A 618 21.00 -12.53 -4.89
CA LYS A 618 19.55 -12.74 -4.84
C LYS A 618 19.00 -12.11 -3.56
N TYR A 619 17.78 -11.56 -3.62
CA TYR A 619 17.17 -10.97 -2.42
C TYR A 619 17.07 -11.96 -1.25
N THR A 620 16.75 -13.24 -1.54
CA THR A 620 16.70 -14.30 -0.52
C THR A 620 18.05 -14.54 0.17
N GLU A 621 19.17 -14.20 -0.44
CA GLU A 621 20.51 -14.36 0.14
C GLU A 621 20.81 -13.29 1.20
N THR A 622 20.03 -12.19 1.25
CA THR A 622 20.14 -11.15 2.28
C THR A 622 19.61 -11.59 3.64
N PHE A 623 18.93 -12.74 3.70
CA PHE A 623 18.44 -13.35 4.96
C PHE A 623 19.25 -14.56 5.41
N LYS A 624 20.18 -15.05 4.58
CA LYS A 624 20.91 -16.30 4.80
C LYS A 624 22.40 -16.04 5.04
N ASN A 625 23.03 -16.98 5.72
CA ASN A 625 24.45 -16.93 6.09
C ASN A 625 25.38 -17.74 5.15
N ASP A 626 24.98 -18.06 3.93
CA ASP A 626 25.75 -18.96 3.07
C ASP A 626 26.57 -18.24 1.98
N LYS A 627 26.10 -17.11 1.48
CA LYS A 627 26.74 -16.38 0.38
C LYS A 627 27.09 -14.94 0.70
N LEU A 628 26.13 -14.20 1.25
CA LEU A 628 26.35 -12.80 1.59
C LEU A 628 26.89 -12.64 3.01
N PHE A 629 26.28 -13.29 4.00
CA PHE A 629 26.62 -13.13 5.41
C PHE A 629 27.38 -14.34 6.00
N LYS A 630 28.46 -14.05 6.73
CA LYS A 630 29.27 -15.04 7.43
C LYS A 630 28.65 -15.51 8.74
N LEU A 631 28.14 -14.59 9.54
CA LEU A 631 27.46 -14.89 10.80
C LEU A 631 25.98 -15.13 10.55
N ALA A 632 25.48 -16.27 11.02
CA ALA A 632 24.08 -16.64 10.92
C ALA A 632 23.18 -15.70 11.71
N PHE A 633 21.89 -15.73 11.40
CA PHE A 633 20.85 -15.10 12.20
C PHE A 633 20.80 -15.70 13.60
N ASP A 634 20.72 -14.81 14.60
CA ASP A 634 20.52 -15.13 16.01
C ASP A 634 19.24 -14.47 16.50
N PRO A 635 18.21 -15.22 16.94
CA PRO A 635 16.98 -14.64 17.48
C PRO A 635 17.19 -13.80 18.76
N ALA A 636 18.31 -13.96 19.46
CA ALA A 636 18.68 -13.14 20.62
C ALA A 636 19.29 -11.79 20.23
N ASP A 637 19.77 -11.66 18.97
CA ASP A 637 20.31 -10.40 18.41
C ASP A 637 19.73 -10.16 17.01
N PRO A 638 18.40 -10.00 16.87
CA PRO A 638 17.72 -9.97 15.57
C PRO A 638 18.04 -8.71 14.75
N VAL A 639 18.45 -7.63 15.38
CA VAL A 639 18.76 -6.36 14.73
C VAL A 639 20.14 -6.39 14.07
N ASN A 640 21.13 -7.04 14.69
CA ASN A 640 22.51 -7.02 14.23
C ASN A 640 22.91 -8.28 13.43
N THR A 641 22.06 -9.32 13.40
CA THR A 641 22.35 -10.56 12.68
C THR A 641 21.31 -10.81 11.56
N PRO A 642 21.73 -11.45 10.44
CA PRO A 642 23.07 -11.91 10.08
C PRO A 642 24.01 -10.75 9.71
N ARG A 643 25.35 -10.97 9.75
CA ARG A 643 26.37 -9.93 9.44
C ARG A 643 27.71 -10.52 8.99
N GLY A 644 28.61 -9.63 8.53
CA GLY A 644 29.95 -9.97 8.08
C GLY A 644 29.96 -10.61 6.69
N LEU A 645 30.96 -10.31 5.88
CA LEU A 645 31.07 -10.81 4.50
C LEU A 645 31.45 -12.29 4.49
N ALA A 646 30.65 -13.14 3.85
CA ALA A 646 30.86 -14.58 3.84
C ALA A 646 31.98 -15.01 2.87
N ASP A 647 31.95 -14.50 1.64
CA ASP A 647 32.82 -14.91 0.53
C ASP A 647 33.43 -13.69 -0.16
N GLU A 648 34.70 -13.39 0.16
CA GLU A 648 35.44 -12.29 -0.46
C GLU A 648 35.58 -12.50 -1.98
N GLY A 649 35.78 -13.74 -2.46
CA GLY A 649 35.94 -14.05 -3.87
C GLY A 649 34.66 -13.79 -4.66
N LEU A 650 33.50 -14.19 -4.15
CA LEU A 650 32.21 -13.91 -4.74
C LEU A 650 31.90 -12.41 -4.72
N ALA A 651 32.22 -11.73 -3.62
CA ALA A 651 32.04 -10.29 -3.48
C ALA A 651 32.84 -9.51 -4.54
N LEU A 652 34.09 -9.89 -4.77
CA LEU A 652 34.95 -9.28 -5.79
C LEU A 652 34.46 -9.57 -7.21
N LYS A 653 33.97 -10.78 -7.50
CA LYS A 653 33.33 -11.10 -8.79
C LYS A 653 32.07 -10.27 -9.02
N ASN A 654 31.24 -10.10 -7.99
CA ASN A 654 30.05 -9.26 -8.08
C ASN A 654 30.42 -7.77 -8.25
N LEU A 655 31.54 -7.32 -7.64
CA LEU A 655 32.04 -5.96 -7.85
C LEU A 655 32.52 -5.76 -9.28
N ALA A 656 33.24 -6.73 -9.85
CA ALA A 656 33.67 -6.70 -11.26
C ALA A 656 32.45 -6.63 -12.21
N LYS A 657 31.38 -7.39 -11.95
CA LYS A 657 30.11 -7.27 -12.70
C LYS A 657 29.50 -5.89 -12.57
N ALA A 658 29.48 -5.30 -11.37
CA ALA A 658 29.01 -3.95 -11.15
C ALA A 658 29.83 -2.91 -11.96
N VAL A 659 31.14 -3.05 -12.00
CA VAL A 659 32.03 -2.21 -12.85
C VAL A 659 31.66 -2.33 -14.32
N GLN A 660 31.45 -3.55 -14.84
CA GLN A 660 31.00 -3.77 -16.23
C GLN A 660 29.64 -3.10 -16.50
N VAL A 661 28.68 -3.20 -15.56
CA VAL A 661 27.36 -2.55 -15.67
C VAL A 661 27.52 -1.03 -15.73
N MET A 662 28.29 -0.43 -14.82
CA MET A 662 28.55 1.02 -14.80
C MET A 662 29.20 1.50 -16.11
N THR A 663 30.18 0.75 -16.61
CA THR A 663 30.84 1.03 -17.89
C THR A 663 29.88 0.99 -19.06
N ARG A 664 29.04 -0.04 -19.15
CA ARG A 664 27.98 -0.16 -20.20
C ARG A 664 26.96 0.95 -20.12
N ALA A 665 26.65 1.43 -18.91
CA ALA A 665 25.75 2.55 -18.67
C ALA A 665 26.37 3.92 -18.99
N GLY A 666 27.69 4.00 -19.21
CA GLY A 666 28.43 5.26 -19.39
C GLY A 666 28.50 6.11 -18.11
N LEU A 667 28.38 5.48 -16.94
CA LEU A 667 28.47 6.14 -15.63
C LEU A 667 29.87 5.99 -15.04
N ALA A 668 30.39 7.05 -14.45
CA ALA A 668 31.63 6.99 -13.67
C ALA A 668 31.42 6.16 -12.40
N LEU A 669 32.45 5.43 -11.93
CA LEU A 669 32.35 4.58 -10.75
C LEU A 669 32.03 5.35 -9.47
N ASP A 670 32.37 6.63 -9.43
CA ASP A 670 32.09 7.58 -8.35
C ASP A 670 30.92 8.51 -8.65
N SER A 671 30.10 8.20 -9.69
CA SER A 671 28.88 8.96 -9.95
C SER A 671 28.03 9.10 -8.69
N SER A 672 27.48 10.31 -8.48
CA SER A 672 26.56 10.56 -7.37
C SER A 672 25.20 9.91 -7.62
N LEU A 673 24.45 9.61 -6.55
CA LEU A 673 23.12 9.05 -6.69
C LEU A 673 22.18 9.97 -7.47
N GLY A 674 22.27 11.29 -7.27
CA GLY A 674 21.41 12.28 -7.95
C GLY A 674 21.61 12.36 -9.47
N GLU A 675 22.79 11.96 -9.99
CA GLU A 675 23.03 11.83 -11.42
C GLU A 675 22.25 10.66 -12.03
N ALA A 676 22.11 9.58 -11.27
CA ALA A 676 21.54 8.32 -11.76
C ALA A 676 20.08 8.10 -11.39
N GLN A 677 19.58 8.60 -10.24
CA GLN A 677 18.25 8.31 -9.73
C GLN A 677 17.29 9.50 -9.86
N PHE A 678 16.15 9.30 -10.52
CA PHE A 678 15.24 10.38 -10.84
C PHE A 678 13.80 9.91 -11.07
N VAL A 679 12.89 10.89 -11.12
CA VAL A 679 11.51 10.73 -11.58
C VAL A 679 11.21 11.75 -12.67
N TYR A 680 10.36 11.39 -13.63
CA TYR A 680 9.74 12.36 -14.54
C TYR A 680 8.40 12.84 -13.98
N ARG A 681 8.25 14.18 -13.91
CA ARG A 681 6.99 14.84 -13.62
C ARG A 681 6.68 15.83 -14.74
N GLY A 682 5.83 15.40 -15.70
CA GLY A 682 5.71 16.08 -16.97
C GLY A 682 7.05 16.08 -17.73
N ALA A 683 7.54 17.25 -18.08
CA ALA A 683 8.85 17.42 -18.73
C ALA A 683 10.03 17.50 -17.73
N ASP A 684 9.75 17.70 -16.43
CA ASP A 684 10.79 17.88 -15.41
C ASP A 684 11.40 16.51 -15.04
N ARG A 685 12.74 16.41 -15.15
CA ARG A 685 13.54 15.34 -14.57
C ARG A 685 14.00 15.79 -13.18
N ILE A 686 13.48 15.19 -12.14
CA ILE A 686 13.76 15.55 -10.75
C ILE A 686 14.54 14.41 -10.10
N ALA A 687 15.75 14.71 -9.59
CA ALA A 687 16.52 13.77 -8.82
C ALA A 687 15.83 13.51 -7.46
N VAL A 688 15.83 12.27 -7.00
CA VAL A 688 15.20 11.87 -5.72
C VAL A 688 16.14 10.99 -4.90
N HIS A 689 16.22 11.26 -3.60
CA HIS A 689 17.06 10.53 -2.64
C HIS A 689 16.34 9.28 -2.12
N GLY A 690 17.07 8.33 -1.51
CA GLY A 690 16.52 7.07 -1.03
C GLY A 690 17.00 5.88 -1.86
N GLY A 691 16.57 4.67 -1.58
CA GLY A 691 17.09 3.48 -2.23
C GLY A 691 16.18 2.25 -2.20
N GLU A 692 16.76 1.10 -2.50
CA GLU A 692 16.08 -0.19 -2.63
C GLU A 692 16.14 -1.01 -1.33
N ASN A 693 15.26 -1.99 -1.19
CA ASN A 693 15.23 -2.89 -0.04
C ASN A 693 16.57 -3.61 0.22
N ALA A 694 17.30 -3.99 -0.84
CA ALA A 694 18.59 -4.67 -0.74
C ALA A 694 19.68 -3.80 -0.10
N GLU A 695 19.52 -2.48 -0.17
CA GLU A 695 20.46 -1.53 0.47
C GLU A 695 20.15 -1.32 1.96
N GLY A 696 19.04 -1.89 2.46
CA GLY A 696 18.65 -1.78 3.87
C GLY A 696 18.37 -0.34 4.30
N ILE A 697 17.54 0.36 3.56
CA ILE A 697 17.18 1.77 3.81
C ILE A 697 15.71 1.89 4.22
N ALA A 698 15.39 2.84 5.11
CA ALA A 698 14.01 3.13 5.48
C ALA A 698 13.25 3.86 4.35
N ASN A 699 13.84 4.89 3.76
CA ASN A 699 13.25 5.68 2.69
C ASN A 699 13.37 4.97 1.33
N ILE A 700 12.38 4.15 0.98
CA ILE A 700 12.39 3.37 -0.27
C ILE A 700 12.11 4.27 -1.47
N MET A 701 12.99 4.14 -2.50
CA MET A 701 12.84 4.66 -3.86
C MET A 701 13.22 3.57 -4.85
N ALA A 702 12.25 3.09 -5.61
CA ALA A 702 12.39 1.90 -6.42
C ALA A 702 11.87 2.08 -7.83
N GLN A 703 12.41 1.33 -8.76
CA GLN A 703 11.86 1.14 -10.08
C GLN A 703 10.93 -0.07 -10.07
N ARG A 704 9.61 0.20 -10.20
CA ARG A 704 8.59 -0.83 -10.40
C ARG A 704 7.72 -0.40 -11.57
N ILE A 705 7.46 -1.29 -12.51
CA ILE A 705 6.76 -0.94 -13.73
C ILE A 705 5.35 -1.49 -13.66
N TYR A 706 4.39 -0.59 -13.41
CA TYR A 706 2.98 -0.92 -13.26
C TYR A 706 2.13 -0.58 -14.48
N ASP A 707 2.61 0.33 -15.36
CA ASP A 707 1.84 0.82 -16.49
C ASP A 707 2.71 1.11 -17.73
N THR A 708 2.04 1.33 -18.86
CA THR A 708 2.68 1.59 -20.16
C THR A 708 3.48 2.90 -20.19
N GLN A 709 3.05 3.92 -19.45
CA GLN A 709 3.74 5.21 -19.43
C GLN A 709 5.12 5.07 -18.76
N ALA A 710 5.23 4.34 -17.66
CA ALA A 710 6.50 4.06 -17.01
C ALA A 710 7.44 3.26 -17.93
N HIS A 711 6.91 2.31 -18.70
CA HIS A 711 7.69 1.59 -19.72
C HIS A 711 8.30 2.49 -20.77
N GLN A 712 7.53 3.45 -21.29
CA GLN A 712 8.00 4.37 -22.34
C GLN A 712 9.08 5.34 -21.86
N GLN A 713 9.01 5.77 -20.59
CA GLN A 713 9.95 6.72 -19.99
C GLN A 713 11.25 6.08 -19.50
N ARG A 714 11.23 4.80 -19.18
CA ARG A 714 12.32 4.07 -18.51
C ARG A 714 13.65 4.10 -19.24
N GLY A 715 13.64 3.98 -20.56
CA GLY A 715 14.85 3.73 -21.36
C GLY A 715 15.17 2.23 -21.49
N ALA A 716 16.26 1.92 -22.19
CA ALA A 716 16.74 0.57 -22.41
C ALA A 716 17.48 0.05 -21.18
N LYS A 717 17.17 -1.18 -20.76
CA LYS A 717 17.83 -1.82 -19.62
C LYS A 717 19.30 -2.09 -19.95
N VAL A 718 20.20 -1.75 -19.02
CA VAL A 718 21.64 -2.06 -19.14
C VAL A 718 21.85 -3.55 -18.88
N GLU A 719 22.60 -4.21 -19.76
CA GLU A 719 22.93 -5.62 -19.60
C GLU A 719 23.72 -5.89 -18.32
N GLY A 720 23.30 -6.91 -17.58
CA GLY A 720 23.89 -7.29 -16.28
C GLY A 720 23.30 -6.56 -15.09
N SER A 721 22.56 -5.44 -15.26
CA SER A 721 21.84 -4.80 -14.18
C SER A 721 20.43 -5.37 -14.00
N LYS A 722 19.92 -5.35 -12.78
CA LYS A 722 18.50 -5.64 -12.51
C LYS A 722 17.58 -4.44 -12.81
N MET A 723 18.06 -3.21 -12.66
CA MET A 723 17.22 -2.01 -12.66
C MET A 723 17.78 -0.85 -13.49
N LEU A 724 19.11 -0.71 -13.62
CA LEU A 724 19.74 0.40 -14.29
C LEU A 724 19.40 0.39 -15.77
N THR A 725 19.10 1.56 -16.31
CA THR A 725 18.85 1.80 -17.75
C THR A 725 19.87 2.78 -18.30
N ASP A 726 19.90 2.94 -19.62
CA ASP A 726 20.70 3.96 -20.30
C ASP A 726 20.39 5.40 -19.90
N LYS A 727 19.26 5.61 -19.18
CA LYS A 727 18.85 6.90 -18.60
C LYS A 727 19.10 6.99 -17.08
N GLY A 728 19.47 5.88 -16.43
CA GLY A 728 19.58 5.77 -14.98
C GLY A 728 18.43 4.97 -14.35
N TYR A 729 18.14 5.20 -13.07
CA TYR A 729 17.04 4.59 -12.32
C TYR A 729 15.82 5.47 -12.35
N LEU A 730 14.79 5.09 -13.10
CA LEU A 730 13.50 5.76 -13.09
C LEU A 730 12.69 5.32 -11.86
N VAL A 731 12.49 6.21 -10.90
CA VAL A 731 11.67 5.95 -9.72
C VAL A 731 10.18 6.02 -10.12
N THR A 732 9.45 4.95 -9.84
CA THR A 732 8.01 4.81 -10.07
C THR A 732 7.27 4.28 -8.86
N HIS A 733 7.99 4.02 -7.75
CA HIS A 733 7.49 3.42 -6.53
C HIS A 733 8.34 3.85 -5.33
N GLY A 734 7.74 3.94 -4.18
CA GLY A 734 8.45 4.24 -2.93
C GLY A 734 7.62 5.07 -1.97
N ALA A 735 8.29 5.81 -1.10
CA ALA A 735 7.64 6.73 -0.18
C ALA A 735 6.61 7.56 -0.94
N SER A 736 5.38 7.60 -0.46
CA SER A 736 4.22 8.14 -1.19
C SER A 736 3.47 9.20 -0.38
N PHE A 737 2.70 8.84 0.65
CA PHE A 737 2.13 9.78 1.60
C PHE A 737 2.99 9.78 2.87
N LEU A 738 3.82 10.77 3.04
CA LEU A 738 4.64 10.95 4.23
C LEU A 738 3.88 11.82 5.23
N LEU A 739 3.70 11.30 6.44
CA LEU A 739 3.04 11.99 7.55
C LEU A 739 3.94 11.91 8.79
N SER A 740 4.32 13.05 9.33
CA SER A 740 4.92 13.18 10.66
C SER A 740 3.98 13.97 11.56
N LEU A 741 3.62 13.41 12.70
CA LEU A 741 2.63 13.93 13.62
C LEU A 741 3.19 13.93 15.05
N SER A 742 2.98 14.99 15.79
CA SER A 742 3.17 15.06 17.23
C SER A 742 1.97 15.71 17.88
N TYR A 743 1.45 15.13 18.94
CA TYR A 743 0.43 15.77 19.77
C TYR A 743 1.06 16.76 20.75
N THR A 744 0.37 17.87 20.99
CA THR A 744 0.72 18.88 21.98
C THR A 744 -0.50 19.18 22.86
N ASP A 745 -0.32 20.02 23.85
CA ASP A 745 -1.46 20.45 24.68
C ASP A 745 -2.50 21.24 23.88
N ASP A 746 -2.04 22.00 22.86
CA ASP A 746 -2.87 22.81 21.98
C ASP A 746 -3.50 22.02 20.81
N GLY A 747 -3.16 20.73 20.66
CA GLY A 747 -3.67 19.86 19.60
C GLY A 747 -2.57 19.20 18.74
N PRO A 748 -2.94 18.59 17.60
CA PRO A 748 -1.99 17.96 16.71
C PRO A 748 -1.14 18.99 15.94
N VAL A 749 0.16 18.73 15.87
CA VAL A 749 1.11 19.40 14.98
C VAL A 749 1.61 18.36 13.99
N ALA A 750 1.35 18.58 12.70
CA ALA A 750 1.71 17.64 11.68
C ALA A 750 2.38 18.32 10.48
N GLU A 751 3.28 17.58 9.85
CA GLU A 751 3.86 17.92 8.56
C GLU A 751 3.74 16.70 7.64
N ALA A 752 3.40 16.96 6.36
CA ALA A 752 3.13 15.88 5.42
C ALA A 752 3.44 16.30 3.99
N PHE A 753 3.54 15.33 3.09
CA PHE A 753 3.47 15.55 1.65
C PHE A 753 3.21 14.25 0.87
N LEU A 754 2.63 14.42 -0.32
CA LEU A 754 2.58 13.40 -1.35
C LEU A 754 3.80 13.55 -2.27
N THR A 755 4.66 12.55 -2.32
CA THR A 755 5.90 12.62 -3.11
C THR A 755 5.68 12.87 -4.59
N TYR A 756 4.52 12.51 -5.11
CA TYR A 756 4.13 12.70 -6.52
C TYR A 756 3.11 13.84 -6.75
N GLY A 757 2.84 14.66 -5.73
CA GLY A 757 1.89 15.77 -5.81
C GLY A 757 0.43 15.39 -5.62
N GLN A 758 -0.41 16.40 -5.38
CA GLN A 758 -1.84 16.23 -5.08
C GLN A 758 -2.66 15.90 -6.32
N SER A 759 -2.33 16.46 -7.48
CA SER A 759 -3.10 16.28 -8.71
C SER A 759 -2.52 15.21 -9.63
N GLY A 760 -3.39 14.46 -10.30
CA GLY A 760 -3.06 13.57 -11.41
C GLY A 760 -3.08 14.23 -12.78
N ASP A 761 -3.45 15.50 -12.85
CA ASP A 761 -3.46 16.29 -14.08
C ASP A 761 -2.10 16.96 -14.30
N PRO A 762 -1.37 16.62 -15.38
CA PRO A 762 -0.06 17.19 -15.66
C PRO A 762 -0.06 18.70 -15.96
N THR A 763 -1.23 19.30 -16.19
CA THR A 763 -1.38 20.76 -16.38
C THR A 763 -1.50 21.51 -15.06
N SER A 764 -1.78 20.81 -13.97
CA SER A 764 -1.88 21.38 -12.62
C SER A 764 -0.51 21.71 -12.04
N VAL A 765 -0.38 22.87 -11.40
CA VAL A 765 0.83 23.23 -10.62
C VAL A 765 1.08 22.23 -9.47
N HIS A 766 0.02 21.56 -8.99
CA HIS A 766 0.08 20.58 -7.91
C HIS A 766 0.42 19.15 -8.39
N TYR A 767 0.81 19.01 -9.64
CA TYR A 767 1.35 17.76 -10.19
C TYR A 767 2.82 17.52 -9.81
N THR A 768 3.60 18.60 -9.56
CA THR A 768 5.07 18.53 -9.41
C THR A 768 5.59 19.16 -8.13
N ASP A 769 4.86 20.08 -7.52
CA ASP A 769 5.32 20.95 -6.42
C ASP A 769 5.85 20.16 -5.21
N GLN A 770 5.14 19.14 -4.77
CA GLN A 770 5.55 18.32 -3.62
C GLN A 770 6.68 17.34 -3.95
N THR A 771 6.86 16.92 -5.21
CA THR A 771 8.04 16.16 -5.63
C THR A 771 9.32 16.98 -5.44
N LYS A 772 9.27 18.28 -5.72
CA LYS A 772 10.39 19.18 -5.48
C LYS A 772 10.71 19.36 -4.00
N LEU A 773 9.69 19.42 -3.12
CA LEU A 773 9.90 19.41 -1.67
C LEU A 773 10.60 18.13 -1.20
N PHE A 774 10.10 16.98 -1.67
CA PHE A 774 10.70 15.68 -1.33
C PHE A 774 12.16 15.61 -1.73
N SER A 775 12.48 15.99 -2.97
CA SER A 775 13.87 16.04 -3.47
C SER A 775 14.81 16.85 -2.58
N GLN A 776 14.28 17.87 -1.90
CA GLN A 776 15.01 18.76 -1.00
C GLN A 776 14.89 18.39 0.48
N LYS A 777 14.24 17.26 0.83
CA LYS A 777 13.95 16.84 2.21
C LYS A 777 13.14 17.88 3.01
N GLN A 778 12.31 18.68 2.33
CA GLN A 778 11.51 19.74 2.94
C GLN A 778 10.10 19.25 3.23
N TRP A 779 9.72 19.32 4.50
CA TRP A 779 8.38 19.02 4.96
C TRP A 779 7.47 20.24 4.85
N ARG A 780 6.17 20.04 4.58
CA ARG A 780 5.18 21.12 4.61
C ARG A 780 4.25 20.98 5.81
N PRO A 781 3.87 22.09 6.49
CA PRO A 781 2.94 22.06 7.58
C PRO A 781 1.53 21.66 7.09
N VAL A 782 0.86 20.81 7.88
CA VAL A 782 -0.56 20.50 7.70
C VAL A 782 -1.41 21.63 8.29
N ARG A 783 -2.46 22.03 7.57
CA ARG A 783 -3.45 23.00 8.03
C ARG A 783 -4.64 22.23 8.61
N PHE A 784 -4.74 22.15 9.92
CA PHE A 784 -5.76 21.36 10.61
C PHE A 784 -6.84 22.23 11.28
N THR A 785 -6.46 23.33 11.94
CA THR A 785 -7.42 24.20 12.60
C THR A 785 -8.11 25.14 11.61
N LYS A 786 -9.34 25.57 11.92
CA LYS A 786 -10.06 26.57 11.10
C LYS A 786 -9.23 27.85 10.89
N GLN A 787 -8.44 28.24 11.89
CA GLN A 787 -7.58 29.42 11.81
C GLN A 787 -6.43 29.20 10.82
N ASP A 788 -5.79 28.03 10.80
CA ASP A 788 -4.69 27.74 9.89
C ASP A 788 -5.18 27.58 8.44
N ILE A 789 -6.35 26.95 8.28
CA ILE A 789 -7.02 26.84 6.98
C ILE A 789 -7.32 28.24 6.42
N ALA A 790 -7.92 29.13 7.23
CA ALA A 790 -8.25 30.47 6.82
C ALA A 790 -7.03 31.31 6.44
N LYS A 791 -5.90 31.18 7.19
CA LYS A 791 -4.64 31.86 6.88
C LYS A 791 -4.00 31.42 5.57
N ASP A 792 -4.16 30.16 5.18
CA ASP A 792 -3.52 29.59 3.99
C ASP A 792 -4.49 29.35 2.84
N MET A 793 -5.71 29.82 2.93
CA MET A 793 -6.75 29.62 1.92
C MET A 793 -6.32 30.21 0.55
N LYS A 794 -6.38 29.39 -0.49
CA LYS A 794 -6.12 29.77 -1.89
C LYS A 794 -7.41 29.91 -2.69
N SER A 795 -8.40 29.08 -2.37
CA SER A 795 -9.74 29.18 -2.94
C SER A 795 -10.78 28.66 -1.96
N SER A 796 -12.00 29.14 -2.08
CA SER A 796 -13.17 28.64 -1.34
C SER A 796 -14.38 28.65 -2.27
N ARG A 797 -15.21 27.60 -2.16
CA ARG A 797 -16.46 27.50 -2.91
C ARG A 797 -17.47 26.62 -2.16
N VAL A 798 -18.72 26.80 -2.45
CA VAL A 798 -19.80 25.93 -2.02
C VAL A 798 -20.27 25.10 -3.21
N LEU A 799 -20.24 23.79 -3.06
CA LEU A 799 -20.80 22.84 -4.00
C LEU A 799 -22.23 22.48 -3.56
N THR A 800 -23.16 22.48 -4.50
CA THR A 800 -24.54 22.07 -4.29
C THR A 800 -25.03 21.16 -5.40
N GLY A 801 -25.95 20.27 -5.10
CA GLY A 801 -26.56 19.38 -6.06
C GLY A 801 -27.80 18.68 -5.49
N PRO A 802 -28.71 18.20 -6.34
CA PRO A 802 -29.90 17.51 -5.86
C PRO A 802 -29.52 16.17 -5.19
N ARG A 803 -30.19 15.83 -4.10
CA ARG A 803 -30.10 14.49 -3.50
C ARG A 803 -30.94 13.53 -4.35
N LYS A 804 -30.39 12.37 -4.65
CA LYS A 804 -31.08 11.28 -5.31
C LYS A 804 -31.42 10.15 -4.33
#